data_92f64dc74106763c77c943a511054a2d
#
_entry.id   92f64dc74106763c77c943a511054a2d
#
_cell.length_a   1.000
_cell.length_b   1.000
_cell.length_c   1.000
_cell.angle_alpha   90.00
_cell.angle_beta   90.00
_cell.angle_gamma   90.00
#
_symmetry.space_group_name_H-M   'P 1'
#
loop_
_entity.id
_entity.type
_entity.pdbx_description
1 polymer ?
#
loop_
_entity_poly.entity_id
_entity_poly.type
_entity_poly.pdbx_seq_one_letter_code
_entity_poly.pdbx_strand_id
1 'polypeptide(L)'
;MPKSINLGNGTVLIGLDHFGQVKDLYFHYPGLENHVGEYLIHKIGIFVEEKFSWIDNGEWQVNVYSQKGTMASNIIARNDGIGIELIFTDVVYNEKNIFVREITVKNLFDRKRDLKLFFNQQFNISETHIGDTAYYDPREEVIIHYKGRRVFLVNTYDEQSGFDQYSIGLIGIEGQVGTYRDAEDGKLSGNPIEHGQVDSVVGLDVDVSPNGEKVVYYWMCIAKSIEMAKRLNEEILTRHPREIIESTVEYWKAWVNVQNFSFYSLEKDIIEEFQKSLIYIRAHVAENGAIIASGDSEMLQFGRDYYRYVWPRDSSIAAVALEKAGDFNASKRFFEFCNETITDEGFFMHKYRPDKSLGSSWHPWIYDGRKQYPIQEDETALVIDALWKYYELSRDLEFVEGIYNSLIKEAAEFMVSYRDEKTGLPRASYDIWEQYYGISTFTSSSVYGALVVASRFAKLLGKEESAKKYQDAAETIKKAILKYLFSEKEGYFYKMIHTEGKQIEIDVTYDMSSIYGIYKFGILPANDIKVKKAIEKTIERLGVKTEVGGIARYEGDTYHHKGGNYPGNPWIITTMWLAQYYIEIAQSEADMEPVKRYLSWAVKYANPAGILPEQLDPYSGAHLSASPLVESHAEFVTTIISYLEKLEDMGICKVRYPIT
;
A
#
# COMPACT_ATOMS: atom_id res chain seq x y z
N MET A 1 -4.14 -2.17 -16.11
CA MET A 1 -4.26 -0.81 -15.56
C MET A 1 -4.23 -0.92 -14.04
N PRO A 2 -3.67 0.06 -13.30
CA PRO A 2 -3.62 0.00 -11.85
C PRO A 2 -5.02 -0.12 -11.24
N LYS A 3 -5.11 -0.65 -10.01
CA LYS A 3 -6.38 -0.75 -9.29
C LYS A 3 -6.97 0.63 -9.03
N SER A 4 -8.28 0.73 -9.16
CA SER A 4 -8.97 2.01 -8.94
C SER A 4 -9.29 2.25 -7.48
N ILE A 5 -9.52 1.19 -6.68
CA ILE A 5 -9.76 1.29 -5.24
C ILE A 5 -9.39 -0.03 -4.53
N ASN A 6 -8.95 0.06 -3.29
CA ASN A 6 -8.69 -1.08 -2.41
C ASN A 6 -9.57 -1.02 -1.16
N LEU A 7 -10.14 -2.16 -0.78
CA LEU A 7 -10.99 -2.33 0.39
C LEU A 7 -10.44 -3.47 1.25
N GLY A 8 -10.36 -3.30 2.57
CA GLY A 8 -9.79 -4.36 3.41
C GLY A 8 -10.12 -4.21 4.90
N ASN A 9 -9.81 -5.26 5.68
CA ASN A 9 -10.02 -5.28 7.13
C ASN A 9 -8.84 -5.86 7.93
N GLY A 10 -7.69 -6.08 7.27
CA GLY A 10 -6.50 -6.69 7.87
C GLY A 10 -6.40 -8.21 7.69
N THR A 11 -7.47 -8.87 7.26
CA THR A 11 -7.52 -10.30 6.92
C THR A 11 -7.80 -10.49 5.43
N VAL A 12 -8.71 -9.69 4.90
CA VAL A 12 -9.08 -9.64 3.48
C VAL A 12 -8.64 -8.31 2.90
N LEU A 13 -8.11 -8.36 1.66
CA LEU A 13 -7.87 -7.17 0.84
C LEU A 13 -8.46 -7.43 -0.55
N ILE A 14 -9.33 -6.53 -1.00
CA ILE A 14 -9.95 -6.57 -2.32
C ILE A 14 -9.52 -5.36 -3.14
N GLY A 15 -9.05 -5.62 -4.36
CA GLY A 15 -8.75 -4.60 -5.35
C GLY A 15 -9.82 -4.58 -6.45
N LEU A 16 -10.43 -3.42 -6.66
CA LEU A 16 -11.38 -3.21 -7.77
C LEU A 16 -10.67 -2.52 -8.94
N ASP A 17 -11.02 -2.92 -10.15
CA ASP A 17 -10.52 -2.29 -11.37
C ASP A 17 -11.27 -0.98 -11.71
N HIS A 18 -11.00 -0.42 -12.87
CA HIS A 18 -11.62 0.81 -13.34
C HIS A 18 -13.10 0.66 -13.80
N PHE A 19 -13.62 -0.56 -13.80
CA PHE A 19 -15.04 -0.84 -13.99
C PHE A 19 -15.74 -1.17 -12.66
N GLY A 20 -15.01 -1.19 -11.55
CA GLY A 20 -15.54 -1.57 -10.24
C GLY A 20 -15.70 -3.08 -10.06
N GLN A 21 -15.02 -3.88 -10.88
CA GLN A 21 -15.03 -5.34 -10.82
C GLN A 21 -13.90 -5.84 -9.91
N VAL A 22 -14.14 -6.92 -9.15
CA VAL A 22 -13.10 -7.51 -8.29
C VAL A 22 -12.02 -8.13 -9.17
N LYS A 23 -10.80 -7.62 -9.04
CA LYS A 23 -9.62 -8.04 -9.79
C LYS A 23 -8.57 -8.71 -8.90
N ASP A 24 -8.46 -8.28 -7.64
CA ASP A 24 -7.63 -8.90 -6.61
C ASP A 24 -8.48 -9.26 -5.39
N LEU A 25 -8.23 -10.43 -4.82
CA LEU A 25 -8.81 -10.87 -3.57
C LEU A 25 -7.77 -11.65 -2.77
N TYR A 26 -7.19 -11.00 -1.76
CA TYR A 26 -6.24 -11.61 -0.85
C TYR A 26 -6.93 -12.12 0.42
N PHE A 27 -6.60 -13.34 0.81
CA PHE A 27 -7.03 -13.99 2.03
C PHE A 27 -6.02 -15.10 2.41
N HIS A 28 -5.60 -15.27 3.68
CA HIS A 28 -6.15 -14.67 4.90
C HIS A 28 -5.23 -13.60 5.51
N TYR A 29 -4.33 -13.03 4.72
CA TYR A 29 -3.64 -11.76 4.99
C TYR A 29 -3.56 -10.97 3.70
N PRO A 30 -3.64 -9.64 3.75
CA PRO A 30 -3.27 -8.79 2.61
C PRO A 30 -1.95 -9.23 2.00
N GLY A 31 -1.93 -9.49 0.70
CA GLY A 31 -0.72 -9.88 -0.04
C GLY A 31 -0.31 -11.36 0.02
N LEU A 32 -0.93 -12.21 0.84
CA LEU A 32 -0.44 -13.60 1.00
C LEU A 32 -0.80 -14.50 -0.20
N GLU A 33 -2.08 -14.64 -0.50
CA GLU A 33 -2.59 -15.44 -1.61
C GLU A 33 -3.67 -14.64 -2.33
N ASN A 34 -3.53 -14.45 -3.64
CA ASN A 34 -4.54 -13.81 -4.49
C ASN A 34 -5.45 -14.87 -5.10
N HIS A 35 -6.70 -14.88 -4.74
CA HIS A 35 -7.67 -15.88 -5.18
C HIS A 35 -8.42 -15.51 -6.48
N VAL A 36 -8.08 -14.37 -7.07
CA VAL A 36 -8.53 -13.92 -8.40
C VAL A 36 -7.27 -13.65 -9.23
N GLY A 37 -6.85 -12.43 -9.43
CA GLY A 37 -5.58 -12.06 -10.07
C GLY A 37 -5.44 -12.47 -11.54
N GLU A 38 -4.24 -12.31 -12.11
CA GLU A 38 -3.89 -12.66 -13.49
C GLU A 38 -4.90 -12.10 -14.52
N TYR A 39 -5.51 -12.97 -15.37
CA TYR A 39 -6.53 -12.59 -16.35
C TYR A 39 -7.97 -12.70 -15.82
N LEU A 40 -8.15 -13.24 -14.62
CA LEU A 40 -9.46 -13.45 -14.02
C LEU A 40 -10.03 -12.16 -13.45
N ILE A 41 -11.36 -12.07 -13.45
CA ILE A 41 -12.10 -10.91 -12.96
C ILE A 41 -13.54 -11.32 -12.62
N HIS A 42 -14.12 -10.74 -11.57
CA HIS A 42 -15.54 -10.93 -11.30
C HIS A 42 -16.36 -9.95 -12.14
N LYS A 43 -17.03 -10.46 -13.17
CA LYS A 43 -17.76 -9.63 -14.13
C LYS A 43 -19.15 -9.25 -13.64
N ILE A 44 -19.61 -8.09 -14.09
CA ILE A 44 -20.95 -7.59 -13.82
C ILE A 44 -21.64 -7.35 -15.18
N GLY A 45 -22.84 -7.87 -15.36
CA GLY A 45 -23.58 -7.73 -16.60
C GLY A 45 -25.07 -7.48 -16.40
N ILE A 46 -25.70 -6.95 -17.43
CA ILE A 46 -27.16 -6.70 -17.48
C ILE A 46 -27.74 -7.29 -18.75
N PHE A 47 -28.90 -7.94 -18.60
CA PHE A 47 -29.76 -8.31 -19.70
C PHE A 47 -31.08 -7.53 -19.60
N VAL A 48 -31.44 -6.84 -20.66
CA VAL A 48 -32.69 -6.05 -20.74
C VAL A 48 -33.20 -5.97 -22.18
N GLU A 49 -34.47 -6.25 -22.41
CA GLU A 49 -35.10 -6.15 -23.75
C GLU A 49 -34.29 -6.87 -24.84
N GLU A 50 -33.97 -8.16 -24.62
CA GLU A 50 -33.18 -9.03 -25.50
C GLU A 50 -31.76 -8.51 -25.82
N LYS A 51 -31.21 -7.57 -25.00
CA LYS A 51 -29.85 -7.07 -25.10
C LYS A 51 -29.09 -7.41 -23.86
N PHE A 52 -27.91 -7.95 -24.07
CA PHE A 52 -26.92 -8.19 -22.98
C PHE A 52 -25.76 -7.22 -23.07
N SER A 53 -25.27 -6.74 -21.93
CA SER A 53 -24.11 -5.85 -21.88
C SER A 53 -23.30 -6.10 -20.60
N TRP A 54 -22.02 -6.52 -20.75
CA TRP A 54 -21.03 -6.51 -19.66
C TRP A 54 -20.55 -5.09 -19.40
N ILE A 55 -20.31 -4.75 -18.13
CA ILE A 55 -19.87 -3.39 -17.75
C ILE A 55 -18.50 -3.02 -18.35
N ASP A 56 -17.71 -4.00 -18.74
CA ASP A 56 -16.35 -3.85 -19.32
C ASP A 56 -16.33 -3.94 -20.88
N ASN A 57 -17.48 -3.91 -21.55
CA ASN A 57 -17.56 -4.06 -23.00
C ASN A 57 -17.31 -2.77 -23.82
N GLY A 58 -17.02 -1.66 -23.13
CA GLY A 58 -16.74 -0.36 -23.76
C GLY A 58 -17.99 0.51 -24.03
N GLU A 59 -19.20 0.05 -23.72
CA GLU A 59 -20.44 0.80 -23.88
C GLU A 59 -20.85 1.60 -22.64
N TRP A 60 -20.14 1.38 -21.52
CA TRP A 60 -20.43 1.99 -20.24
C TRP A 60 -19.46 3.13 -19.92
N GLN A 61 -20.01 4.22 -19.41
CA GLN A 61 -19.24 5.28 -18.76
C GLN A 61 -19.15 4.94 -17.28
N VAL A 62 -17.95 4.56 -16.82
CA VAL A 62 -17.73 4.16 -15.44
C VAL A 62 -16.81 5.15 -14.73
N ASN A 63 -17.23 5.58 -13.55
CA ASN A 63 -16.45 6.45 -12.66
C ASN A 63 -16.31 5.76 -11.31
N VAL A 64 -15.08 5.58 -10.86
CA VAL A 64 -14.74 4.92 -9.59
C VAL A 64 -14.19 5.94 -8.63
N TYR A 65 -14.88 6.15 -7.52
CA TYR A 65 -14.49 7.05 -6.42
C TYR A 65 -14.51 6.29 -5.09
N SER A 66 -13.86 6.84 -4.07
CA SER A 66 -14.07 6.46 -2.67
C SER A 66 -15.03 7.42 -1.98
N GLN A 67 -15.82 6.92 -1.03
CA GLN A 67 -16.61 7.81 -0.17
C GLN A 67 -15.67 8.55 0.80
N LYS A 68 -15.94 9.84 1.01
CA LYS A 68 -15.10 10.70 1.82
C LYS A 68 -14.91 10.20 3.25
N GLY A 69 -13.65 10.07 3.67
CA GLY A 69 -13.27 9.65 5.02
C GLY A 69 -13.66 8.21 5.38
N THR A 70 -13.85 7.34 4.38
CA THR A 70 -14.25 5.94 4.58
C THR A 70 -13.48 4.99 3.67
N MET A 71 -13.47 3.70 4.01
CA MET A 71 -13.01 2.62 3.13
C MET A 71 -14.22 2.00 2.41
N ALA A 72 -15.00 2.84 1.75
CA ALA A 72 -16.15 2.44 0.95
C ALA A 72 -16.05 2.99 -0.46
N SER A 73 -16.47 2.22 -1.46
CA SER A 73 -16.55 2.69 -2.85
C SER A 73 -17.76 3.61 -3.08
N ASN A 74 -17.68 4.38 -4.15
CA ASN A 74 -18.80 5.05 -4.79
C ASN A 74 -18.56 4.97 -6.30
N ILE A 75 -19.21 4.01 -6.94
CA ILE A 75 -18.99 3.71 -8.36
C ILE A 75 -20.28 4.00 -9.13
N ILE A 76 -20.15 4.76 -10.19
CA ILE A 76 -21.28 5.10 -11.07
C ILE A 76 -20.97 4.55 -12.46
N ALA A 77 -21.80 3.64 -12.94
CA ALA A 77 -21.70 3.07 -14.27
C ALA A 77 -23.00 3.34 -15.06
N ARG A 78 -22.87 4.03 -16.19
CA ARG A 78 -24.00 4.46 -17.01
C ARG A 78 -23.87 3.99 -18.45
N ASN A 79 -24.95 3.42 -18.99
CA ASN A 79 -25.07 3.06 -20.38
C ASN A 79 -26.38 3.68 -20.96
N ASP A 80 -26.21 4.77 -21.70
CA ASP A 80 -27.35 5.46 -22.32
C ASP A 80 -28.00 4.64 -23.43
N GLY A 81 -27.27 3.74 -24.08
CA GLY A 81 -27.77 2.89 -25.18
C GLY A 81 -28.85 1.90 -24.74
N ILE A 82 -28.73 1.40 -23.51
CA ILE A 82 -29.77 0.56 -22.89
C ILE A 82 -30.58 1.30 -21.83
N GLY A 83 -30.23 2.57 -21.53
CA GLY A 83 -30.97 3.43 -20.60
C GLY A 83 -30.90 2.97 -19.14
N ILE A 84 -29.73 2.52 -18.67
CA ILE A 84 -29.51 2.05 -17.31
C ILE A 84 -28.33 2.79 -16.67
N GLU A 85 -28.49 3.14 -15.39
CA GLU A 85 -27.40 3.59 -14.50
C GLU A 85 -27.34 2.66 -13.29
N LEU A 86 -26.12 2.20 -12.96
CA LEU A 86 -25.82 1.41 -11.77
C LEU A 86 -24.97 2.26 -10.83
N ILE A 87 -25.34 2.30 -9.55
CA ILE A 87 -24.53 2.92 -8.51
C ILE A 87 -24.16 1.85 -7.50
N PHE A 88 -22.85 1.66 -7.27
CA PHE A 88 -22.34 0.67 -6.32
C PHE A 88 -21.77 1.35 -5.09
N THR A 89 -22.08 0.79 -3.93
CA THR A 89 -21.37 1.03 -2.67
C THR A 89 -20.81 -0.29 -2.17
N ASP A 90 -19.49 -0.39 -2.14
CA ASP A 90 -18.78 -1.59 -1.72
C ASP A 90 -18.03 -1.37 -0.43
N VAL A 91 -18.04 -2.38 0.45
CA VAL A 91 -17.21 -2.43 1.65
C VAL A 91 -16.67 -3.84 1.87
N VAL A 92 -15.52 -3.95 2.54
CA VAL A 92 -15.13 -5.14 3.29
C VAL A 92 -15.50 -4.87 4.75
N TYR A 93 -16.38 -5.68 5.31
CA TYR A 93 -16.86 -5.49 6.68
C TYR A 93 -15.70 -5.46 7.68
N ASN A 94 -15.65 -4.41 8.50
CA ASN A 94 -14.50 -4.17 9.39
C ASN A 94 -14.33 -5.23 10.51
N GLU A 95 -15.38 -5.94 10.90
CA GLU A 95 -15.34 -6.94 11.97
C GLU A 95 -15.17 -8.37 11.45
N LYS A 96 -15.62 -8.67 10.23
CA LYS A 96 -15.64 -10.03 9.67
C LYS A 96 -15.32 -10.04 8.17
N ASN A 97 -14.94 -11.19 7.68
CA ASN A 97 -14.50 -11.37 6.30
C ASN A 97 -15.69 -11.50 5.35
N ILE A 98 -16.37 -10.39 5.13
CA ILE A 98 -17.49 -10.27 4.20
C ILE A 98 -17.25 -9.08 3.29
N PHE A 99 -17.21 -9.31 1.99
CA PHE A 99 -17.34 -8.27 0.98
C PHE A 99 -18.82 -8.06 0.70
N VAL A 100 -19.29 -6.83 0.81
CA VAL A 100 -20.69 -6.47 0.57
C VAL A 100 -20.77 -5.36 -0.47
N ARG A 101 -21.68 -5.51 -1.41
CA ARG A 101 -21.99 -4.55 -2.46
C ARG A 101 -23.47 -4.21 -2.44
N GLU A 102 -23.84 -2.96 -2.24
CA GLU A 102 -25.15 -2.41 -2.51
C GLU A 102 -25.17 -1.89 -3.95
N ILE A 103 -26.22 -2.22 -4.70
CA ILE A 103 -26.38 -1.79 -6.08
C ILE A 103 -27.72 -1.07 -6.22
N THR A 104 -27.70 0.22 -6.54
CA THR A 104 -28.89 0.95 -6.99
C THR A 104 -28.99 0.85 -8.50
N VAL A 105 -30.01 0.17 -9.00
CA VAL A 105 -30.32 0.02 -10.42
C VAL A 105 -31.34 1.09 -10.81
N LYS A 106 -30.96 2.03 -11.69
CA LYS A 106 -31.83 3.11 -12.16
C LYS A 106 -32.27 2.87 -13.60
N ASN A 107 -33.57 2.97 -13.82
CA ASN A 107 -34.18 2.97 -15.14
C ASN A 107 -34.27 4.42 -15.65
N LEU A 108 -33.58 4.73 -16.74
CA LEU A 108 -33.55 6.09 -17.33
C LEU A 108 -34.68 6.32 -18.34
N PHE A 109 -35.58 5.32 -18.53
CA PHE A 109 -36.70 5.42 -19.45
C PHE A 109 -38.03 5.63 -18.69
N ASP A 110 -38.99 6.22 -19.34
CA ASP A 110 -40.33 6.56 -18.81
C ASP A 110 -41.37 5.38 -18.88
N ARG A 111 -40.86 4.15 -18.96
CA ARG A 111 -41.65 2.91 -18.95
C ARG A 111 -41.08 1.92 -17.92
N LYS A 112 -41.96 1.08 -17.35
CA LYS A 112 -41.53 -0.04 -16.52
C LYS A 112 -40.68 -0.99 -17.34
N ARG A 113 -39.57 -1.50 -16.71
CA ARG A 113 -38.65 -2.45 -17.35
C ARG A 113 -38.34 -3.60 -16.42
N ASP A 114 -38.38 -4.80 -16.99
CA ASP A 114 -37.87 -6.01 -16.34
C ASP A 114 -36.47 -6.25 -16.90
N LEU A 115 -35.51 -6.40 -16.02
CA LEU A 115 -34.09 -6.63 -16.36
C LEU A 115 -33.52 -7.75 -15.50
N LYS A 116 -32.37 -8.29 -15.91
CA LYS A 116 -31.63 -9.26 -15.13
C LYS A 116 -30.23 -8.74 -14.88
N LEU A 117 -29.81 -8.79 -13.64
CA LEU A 117 -28.48 -8.41 -13.21
C LEU A 117 -27.66 -9.68 -12.97
N PHE A 118 -26.48 -9.79 -13.60
CA PHE A 118 -25.62 -10.95 -13.53
C PHE A 118 -24.30 -10.63 -12.83
N PHE A 119 -23.87 -11.52 -11.94
CA PHE A 119 -22.56 -11.50 -11.30
C PHE A 119 -21.83 -12.80 -11.61
N ASN A 120 -20.70 -12.70 -12.29
CA ASN A 120 -19.83 -13.85 -12.57
C ASN A 120 -18.62 -13.82 -11.64
N GLN A 121 -18.31 -14.96 -11.01
CA GLN A 121 -17.20 -15.15 -10.09
C GLN A 121 -16.16 -16.08 -10.70
N GLN A 122 -14.98 -15.56 -10.99
CA GLN A 122 -13.85 -16.29 -11.54
C GLN A 122 -12.77 -16.41 -10.45
N PHE A 123 -12.44 -17.64 -10.05
CA PHE A 123 -11.44 -17.88 -9.01
C PHE A 123 -10.21 -18.62 -9.53
N ASN A 124 -9.08 -18.33 -8.88
CA ASN A 124 -7.84 -19.09 -8.92
C ASN A 124 -7.42 -19.36 -7.48
N ILE A 125 -8.14 -20.24 -6.80
CA ILE A 125 -7.96 -20.45 -5.36
C ILE A 125 -6.54 -20.94 -5.07
N SER A 126 -5.83 -20.21 -4.18
CA SER A 126 -4.43 -20.43 -3.81
C SER A 126 -3.46 -20.39 -5.00
N GLU A 127 -3.78 -19.60 -6.04
CA GLU A 127 -2.89 -19.29 -7.19
C GLU A 127 -2.41 -20.53 -7.97
N THR A 128 -3.23 -21.58 -8.08
CA THR A 128 -2.76 -22.84 -8.70
C THR A 128 -3.56 -23.37 -9.87
N HIS A 129 -4.72 -22.81 -10.18
CA HIS A 129 -5.64 -23.24 -11.26
C HIS A 129 -6.02 -24.74 -11.25
N ILE A 130 -5.82 -25.45 -10.15
CA ILE A 130 -6.01 -26.90 -10.05
C ILE A 130 -6.82 -27.25 -8.81
N GLY A 131 -7.87 -28.05 -8.99
CA GLY A 131 -8.60 -28.69 -7.90
C GLY A 131 -9.53 -27.77 -7.13
N ASP A 132 -9.92 -26.63 -7.71
CA ASP A 132 -10.98 -25.80 -7.20
C ASP A 132 -12.31 -26.52 -7.37
N THR A 133 -13.26 -26.29 -6.48
CA THR A 133 -14.60 -26.84 -6.57
C THR A 133 -15.61 -25.73 -6.32
N ALA A 134 -16.66 -25.69 -7.13
CA ALA A 134 -17.81 -24.83 -6.89
C ALA A 134 -19.09 -25.68 -6.94
N TYR A 135 -20.03 -25.37 -6.04
CA TYR A 135 -21.33 -26.05 -6.03
C TYR A 135 -22.45 -25.13 -5.51
N TYR A 136 -23.66 -25.42 -5.94
CA TYR A 136 -24.89 -24.83 -5.40
C TYR A 136 -25.34 -25.64 -4.17
N ASP A 137 -25.53 -24.96 -3.03
CA ASP A 137 -26.11 -25.58 -1.83
C ASP A 137 -27.61 -25.27 -1.78
N PRO A 138 -28.51 -26.28 -2.03
CA PRO A 138 -29.94 -26.06 -2.07
C PRO A 138 -30.60 -25.87 -0.70
N ARG A 139 -29.87 -26.01 0.39
CA ARG A 139 -30.39 -25.78 1.75
C ARG A 139 -30.30 -24.31 2.14
N GLU A 140 -29.19 -23.70 1.73
CA GLU A 140 -28.90 -22.29 2.01
C GLU A 140 -29.19 -21.39 0.80
N GLU A 141 -29.45 -22.00 -0.37
CA GLU A 141 -29.68 -21.30 -1.66
C GLU A 141 -28.51 -20.37 -2.04
N VAL A 142 -27.27 -20.90 -1.95
CA VAL A 142 -26.02 -20.16 -2.16
C VAL A 142 -25.07 -20.90 -3.11
N ILE A 143 -24.13 -20.18 -3.72
CA ILE A 143 -22.98 -20.77 -4.41
C ILE A 143 -21.77 -20.79 -3.47
N ILE A 144 -21.06 -21.92 -3.41
CA ILE A 144 -19.84 -22.08 -2.60
C ILE A 144 -18.70 -22.51 -3.50
N HIS A 145 -17.67 -21.67 -3.57
CA HIS A 145 -16.35 -22.02 -4.13
C HIS A 145 -15.41 -22.42 -3.00
N TYR A 146 -14.65 -23.48 -3.16
CA TYR A 146 -13.67 -23.87 -2.14
C TYR A 146 -12.49 -24.67 -2.66
N LYS A 147 -11.39 -24.58 -1.89
CA LYS A 147 -10.22 -25.44 -1.98
C LYS A 147 -9.53 -25.48 -0.61
N GLY A 148 -9.51 -26.66 0.03
CA GLY A 148 -8.94 -26.81 1.36
C GLY A 148 -9.55 -25.84 2.37
N ARG A 149 -8.73 -24.95 2.95
CA ARG A 149 -9.15 -23.93 3.92
C ARG A 149 -9.40 -22.56 3.26
N ARG A 150 -9.81 -22.51 2.01
CA ARG A 150 -10.22 -21.30 1.30
C ARG A 150 -11.64 -21.54 0.80
N VAL A 151 -12.56 -20.79 1.34
CA VAL A 151 -14.01 -20.91 1.06
C VAL A 151 -14.58 -19.54 0.77
N PHE A 152 -15.29 -19.43 -0.34
CA PHE A 152 -15.95 -18.22 -0.81
C PHE A 152 -17.43 -18.55 -1.07
N LEU A 153 -18.31 -18.07 -0.20
CA LEU A 153 -19.76 -18.24 -0.35
C LEU A 153 -20.33 -16.98 -0.97
N VAL A 154 -21.05 -17.11 -2.07
CA VAL A 154 -21.68 -16.01 -2.81
C VAL A 154 -23.19 -16.06 -2.61
N ASN A 155 -23.78 -14.90 -2.34
CA ASN A 155 -25.23 -14.74 -2.27
C ASN A 155 -25.65 -13.32 -2.70
N THR A 156 -26.95 -13.14 -2.87
CA THR A 156 -27.59 -11.88 -3.25
C THR A 156 -28.89 -11.70 -2.46
N TYR A 157 -29.46 -10.49 -2.49
CA TYR A 157 -30.73 -10.19 -1.86
C TYR A 157 -31.40 -8.97 -2.52
N ASP A 158 -32.68 -9.06 -2.79
CA ASP A 158 -33.49 -8.00 -3.43
C ASP A 158 -34.61 -7.47 -2.53
N GLU A 159 -34.53 -7.65 -1.23
CA GLU A 159 -35.52 -7.38 -0.18
C GLU A 159 -36.62 -8.48 -0.07
N GLN A 160 -36.59 -9.50 -0.93
CA GLN A 160 -37.57 -10.61 -0.90
C GLN A 160 -36.88 -11.97 -0.92
N SER A 161 -35.92 -12.16 -1.83
CA SER A 161 -35.24 -13.44 -2.07
C SER A 161 -33.77 -13.25 -2.43
N GLY A 162 -33.04 -14.37 -2.56
CA GLY A 162 -31.71 -14.43 -3.15
C GLY A 162 -31.77 -14.38 -4.70
N PHE A 163 -30.73 -14.94 -5.35
CA PHE A 163 -30.69 -14.99 -6.82
C PHE A 163 -31.75 -15.97 -7.40
N ASP A 164 -32.26 -15.65 -8.60
CA ASP A 164 -33.30 -16.42 -9.28
C ASP A 164 -32.76 -17.55 -10.14
N GLN A 165 -31.52 -17.43 -10.59
CA GLN A 165 -30.86 -18.41 -11.45
C GLN A 165 -29.35 -18.46 -11.23
N TYR A 166 -28.73 -19.59 -11.59
CA TYR A 166 -27.30 -19.81 -11.44
C TYR A 166 -26.76 -20.76 -12.50
N SER A 167 -25.44 -20.73 -12.70
CA SER A 167 -24.71 -21.75 -13.45
C SER A 167 -23.27 -21.83 -12.92
N ILE A 168 -22.71 -23.04 -12.88
CA ILE A 168 -21.34 -23.31 -12.48
C ILE A 168 -20.66 -24.06 -13.62
N GLY A 169 -19.41 -23.71 -13.97
CA GLY A 169 -18.72 -24.33 -15.09
C GLY A 169 -17.21 -24.19 -15.04
N LEU A 170 -16.60 -24.55 -16.16
CA LEU A 170 -15.15 -24.47 -16.35
C LEU A 170 -14.76 -23.21 -17.09
N ILE A 171 -13.63 -22.62 -16.71
CA ILE A 171 -13.07 -21.44 -17.39
C ILE A 171 -11.60 -21.68 -17.79
N GLY A 172 -11.28 -21.46 -19.08
CA GLY A 172 -9.92 -21.50 -19.59
C GLY A 172 -9.30 -22.91 -19.76
N ILE A 173 -10.07 -23.97 -19.50
CA ILE A 173 -9.63 -25.36 -19.68
C ILE A 173 -10.64 -26.17 -20.52
N GLU A 174 -10.20 -27.27 -21.13
CA GLU A 174 -11.02 -28.17 -21.95
C GLU A 174 -11.84 -27.47 -23.05
N GLY A 175 -11.36 -26.32 -23.53
CA GLY A 175 -12.05 -25.50 -24.54
C GLY A 175 -13.22 -24.67 -23.99
N GLN A 176 -13.47 -24.70 -22.69
CA GLN A 176 -14.50 -23.90 -22.03
C GLN A 176 -13.99 -22.46 -21.78
N VAL A 177 -14.85 -21.49 -22.02
CA VAL A 177 -14.50 -20.07 -21.91
C VAL A 177 -15.01 -19.42 -20.63
N GLY A 178 -15.89 -20.10 -19.89
CA GLY A 178 -16.48 -19.63 -18.63
C GLY A 178 -18.01 -19.44 -18.71
N THR A 179 -18.66 -19.52 -17.53
CA THR A 179 -20.13 -19.40 -17.39
C THR A 179 -20.65 -18.00 -17.68
N TYR A 180 -19.76 -16.99 -17.77
CA TYR A 180 -20.18 -15.64 -18.19
C TYR A 180 -20.81 -15.66 -19.60
N ARG A 181 -20.45 -16.63 -20.46
CA ARG A 181 -21.09 -16.80 -21.78
C ARG A 181 -22.52 -17.33 -21.68
N ASP A 182 -22.81 -18.15 -20.67
CA ASP A 182 -24.15 -18.67 -20.42
C ASP A 182 -25.17 -17.55 -20.11
N ALA A 183 -24.68 -16.46 -19.46
CA ALA A 183 -25.52 -15.31 -19.12
C ALA A 183 -25.94 -14.44 -20.32
N GLU A 184 -25.26 -14.53 -21.46
CA GLU A 184 -25.43 -13.58 -22.57
C GLU A 184 -26.82 -13.68 -23.28
N ASP A 185 -27.53 -14.79 -23.15
CA ASP A 185 -28.93 -14.95 -23.66
C ASP A 185 -29.99 -14.66 -22.59
N GLY A 186 -29.57 -14.27 -21.37
CA GLY A 186 -30.45 -13.95 -20.25
C GLY A 186 -30.96 -15.17 -19.47
N LYS A 187 -30.45 -16.39 -19.74
CA LYS A 187 -30.84 -17.65 -19.06
C LYS A 187 -29.59 -18.42 -18.65
N LEU A 188 -29.61 -18.96 -17.44
CA LEU A 188 -28.51 -19.77 -16.90
C LEU A 188 -28.93 -21.26 -16.94
N SER A 189 -27.98 -22.13 -17.26
CA SER A 189 -28.20 -23.58 -17.44
C SER A 189 -28.52 -24.33 -16.15
N GLY A 190 -28.30 -23.77 -14.99
CA GLY A 190 -28.55 -24.40 -13.69
C GLY A 190 -27.60 -25.56 -13.36
N ASN A 191 -26.44 -25.62 -13.98
CA ASN A 191 -25.43 -26.65 -13.61
C ASN A 191 -25.01 -26.47 -12.14
N PRO A 192 -25.21 -27.48 -11.26
CA PRO A 192 -25.09 -27.30 -9.82
C PRO A 192 -23.70 -27.52 -9.25
N ILE A 193 -22.73 -28.05 -10.01
CA ILE A 193 -21.38 -28.38 -9.51
C ILE A 193 -20.38 -28.52 -10.65
N GLU A 194 -19.15 -28.10 -10.37
CA GLU A 194 -18.00 -28.35 -11.24
C GLU A 194 -16.70 -28.34 -10.41
N HIS A 195 -15.63 -28.96 -10.95
CA HIS A 195 -14.31 -28.98 -10.32
C HIS A 195 -13.20 -28.81 -11.37
N GLY A 196 -12.05 -28.27 -10.93
CA GLY A 196 -10.92 -27.94 -11.82
C GLY A 196 -10.60 -26.46 -11.73
N GLN A 197 -10.53 -25.79 -12.87
CA GLN A 197 -10.55 -24.32 -12.92
C GLN A 197 -11.99 -23.87 -13.14
N VAL A 198 -12.66 -23.43 -12.07
CA VAL A 198 -14.10 -23.22 -12.06
C VAL A 198 -14.47 -21.75 -11.96
N ASP A 199 -15.56 -21.40 -12.61
CA ASP A 199 -16.29 -20.14 -12.39
C ASP A 199 -17.76 -20.41 -12.09
N SER A 200 -18.47 -19.38 -11.66
CA SER A 200 -19.92 -19.41 -11.51
C SER A 200 -20.54 -18.09 -11.96
N VAL A 201 -21.83 -18.11 -12.21
CA VAL A 201 -22.63 -16.91 -12.43
C VAL A 201 -23.95 -17.04 -11.70
N VAL A 202 -24.39 -15.95 -11.06
CA VAL A 202 -25.73 -15.82 -10.46
C VAL A 202 -26.46 -14.68 -11.13
N GLY A 203 -27.78 -14.83 -11.30
CA GLY A 203 -28.64 -13.84 -11.93
C GLY A 203 -29.85 -13.49 -11.06
N LEU A 204 -30.15 -12.18 -10.96
CA LEU A 204 -31.31 -11.64 -10.28
C LEU A 204 -32.27 -11.02 -11.30
N ASP A 205 -33.55 -11.29 -11.18
CA ASP A 205 -34.63 -10.61 -11.90
C ASP A 205 -34.99 -9.31 -11.15
N VAL A 206 -34.90 -8.19 -11.84
CA VAL A 206 -35.10 -6.85 -11.24
C VAL A 206 -36.11 -6.08 -12.05
N ASP A 207 -37.24 -5.73 -11.44
CA ASP A 207 -38.22 -4.86 -12.05
C ASP A 207 -38.10 -3.42 -11.56
N VAL A 208 -38.03 -2.46 -12.49
CA VAL A 208 -37.81 -1.05 -12.17
C VAL A 208 -38.88 -0.18 -12.83
N SER A 209 -39.55 0.62 -11.99
CA SER A 209 -40.56 1.58 -12.41
C SER A 209 -40.04 2.60 -13.43
N PRO A 210 -40.93 3.27 -14.22
CA PRO A 210 -40.52 4.38 -15.08
C PRO A 210 -39.73 5.46 -14.34
N ASN A 211 -38.53 5.81 -14.83
CA ASN A 211 -37.61 6.76 -14.17
C ASN A 211 -37.34 6.46 -12.67
N GLY A 212 -37.56 5.21 -12.25
CA GLY A 212 -37.43 4.75 -10.89
C GLY A 212 -36.10 4.04 -10.63
N GLU A 213 -35.93 3.58 -9.39
CA GLU A 213 -34.77 2.81 -8.96
C GLU A 213 -35.16 1.63 -8.08
N LYS A 214 -34.32 0.62 -8.05
CA LYS A 214 -34.42 -0.56 -7.17
C LYS A 214 -33.06 -0.82 -6.58
N VAL A 215 -33.00 -1.12 -5.27
CA VAL A 215 -31.78 -1.53 -4.59
C VAL A 215 -31.72 -3.03 -4.49
N VAL A 216 -30.55 -3.60 -4.77
CA VAL A 216 -30.23 -5.01 -4.59
C VAL A 216 -28.86 -5.15 -3.94
N TYR A 217 -28.59 -6.30 -3.34
CA TYR A 217 -27.34 -6.57 -2.64
C TYR A 217 -26.67 -7.82 -3.18
N TYR A 218 -25.35 -7.78 -3.21
CA TYR A 218 -24.47 -8.91 -3.51
C TYR A 218 -23.42 -9.00 -2.42
N TRP A 219 -23.06 -10.20 -1.97
CA TRP A 219 -21.95 -10.36 -1.04
C TRP A 219 -21.19 -11.65 -1.25
N MET A 220 -19.99 -11.66 -0.68
CA MET A 220 -19.11 -12.81 -0.62
C MET A 220 -18.61 -12.99 0.81
N CYS A 221 -18.97 -14.12 1.43
CA CYS A 221 -18.44 -14.54 2.72
C CYS A 221 -17.16 -15.33 2.53
N ILE A 222 -16.06 -14.92 3.17
CA ILE A 222 -14.72 -15.44 2.97
C ILE A 222 -14.28 -16.16 4.26
N ALA A 223 -13.97 -17.46 4.18
CA ALA A 223 -13.78 -18.26 5.38
C ALA A 223 -12.75 -19.39 5.23
N LYS A 224 -12.41 -20.01 6.36
CA LYS A 224 -11.52 -21.20 6.42
C LYS A 224 -12.29 -22.53 6.42
N SER A 225 -13.62 -22.49 6.49
CA SER A 225 -14.50 -23.68 6.40
C SER A 225 -15.88 -23.30 5.88
N ILE A 226 -16.60 -24.27 5.33
CA ILE A 226 -17.96 -24.10 4.81
C ILE A 226 -18.92 -23.67 5.92
N GLU A 227 -18.81 -24.29 7.10
CA GLU A 227 -19.66 -23.91 8.26
C GLU A 227 -19.46 -22.46 8.68
N MET A 228 -18.20 -21.98 8.66
CA MET A 228 -17.90 -20.59 8.98
C MET A 228 -18.48 -19.64 7.91
N ALA A 229 -18.36 -19.98 6.64
CA ALA A 229 -18.93 -19.18 5.55
C ALA A 229 -20.47 -19.09 5.66
N LYS A 230 -21.15 -20.21 5.98
CA LYS A 230 -22.60 -20.25 6.23
C LYS A 230 -23.03 -19.38 7.40
N ARG A 231 -22.29 -19.40 8.52
CA ARG A 231 -22.56 -18.52 9.68
C ARG A 231 -22.42 -17.04 9.32
N LEU A 232 -21.43 -16.68 8.51
CA LEU A 232 -21.29 -15.30 8.02
C LEU A 232 -22.46 -14.90 7.12
N ASN A 233 -22.96 -15.82 6.28
CA ASN A 233 -24.13 -15.60 5.44
C ASN A 233 -25.41 -15.43 6.29
N GLU A 234 -25.62 -16.26 7.30
CA GLU A 234 -26.74 -16.13 8.24
C GLU A 234 -26.70 -14.78 9.00
N GLU A 235 -25.50 -14.34 9.40
CA GLU A 235 -25.34 -13.07 10.09
C GLU A 235 -25.72 -11.88 9.20
N ILE A 236 -25.26 -11.85 7.95
CA ILE A 236 -25.59 -10.74 7.06
C ILE A 236 -27.10 -10.71 6.71
N LEU A 237 -27.73 -11.86 6.56
CA LEU A 237 -29.18 -11.97 6.37
C LEU A 237 -29.95 -11.50 7.60
N THR A 238 -29.48 -11.83 8.80
CA THR A 238 -30.11 -11.44 10.07
C THR A 238 -29.99 -9.94 10.35
N ARG A 239 -28.82 -9.36 10.08
CA ARG A 239 -28.55 -7.93 10.33
C ARG A 239 -29.03 -7.03 9.20
N HIS A 240 -29.24 -7.56 8.04
CA HIS A 240 -29.44 -6.85 6.76
C HIS A 240 -28.14 -6.26 6.16
N PRO A 241 -27.86 -6.46 4.85
CA PRO A 241 -26.63 -6.00 4.22
C PRO A 241 -26.37 -4.50 4.36
N ARG A 242 -27.43 -3.67 4.34
CA ARG A 242 -27.33 -2.21 4.51
C ARG A 242 -26.74 -1.83 5.88
N GLU A 243 -27.16 -2.49 6.96
CA GLU A 243 -26.61 -2.20 8.28
C GLU A 243 -25.12 -2.52 8.38
N ILE A 244 -24.67 -3.59 7.70
CA ILE A 244 -23.24 -3.93 7.60
C ILE A 244 -22.46 -2.82 6.89
N ILE A 245 -22.99 -2.30 5.78
CA ILE A 245 -22.37 -1.19 5.03
C ILE A 245 -22.32 0.07 5.89
N GLU A 246 -23.46 0.46 6.47
CA GLU A 246 -23.55 1.69 7.29
C GLU A 246 -22.63 1.64 8.50
N SER A 247 -22.59 0.51 9.23
CA SER A 247 -21.70 0.34 10.38
C SER A 247 -20.22 0.38 9.99
N THR A 248 -19.86 -0.18 8.83
CA THR A 248 -18.49 -0.13 8.32
C THR A 248 -18.09 1.30 7.91
N VAL A 249 -18.99 2.01 7.25
CA VAL A 249 -18.79 3.42 6.88
C VAL A 249 -18.56 4.29 8.13
N GLU A 250 -19.40 4.14 9.16
CA GLU A 250 -19.26 4.91 10.41
C GLU A 250 -17.99 4.53 11.18
N TYR A 251 -17.60 3.25 11.20
CA TYR A 251 -16.33 2.82 11.77
C TYR A 251 -15.13 3.56 11.13
N TRP A 252 -15.07 3.59 9.80
CA TRP A 252 -13.95 4.25 9.12
C TRP A 252 -13.95 5.76 9.29
N LYS A 253 -15.11 6.41 9.29
CA LYS A 253 -15.22 7.84 9.62
C LYS A 253 -14.69 8.16 11.02
N ALA A 254 -15.03 7.34 11.99
CA ALA A 254 -14.52 7.50 13.36
C ALA A 254 -13.00 7.27 13.41
N TRP A 255 -12.50 6.24 12.72
CA TRP A 255 -11.08 5.89 12.72
C TRP A 255 -10.19 6.98 12.12
N VAL A 256 -10.53 7.55 10.95
CA VAL A 256 -9.71 8.61 10.33
C VAL A 256 -9.70 9.93 11.11
N ASN A 257 -10.67 10.13 11.97
CA ASN A 257 -10.81 11.35 12.77
C ASN A 257 -10.38 11.18 14.25
N VAL A 258 -9.81 10.03 14.63
CA VAL A 258 -9.44 9.72 16.01
C VAL A 258 -8.51 10.75 16.66
N GLN A 259 -7.62 11.38 15.88
CA GLN A 259 -6.67 12.39 16.37
C GLN A 259 -7.19 13.83 16.32
N ASN A 260 -8.37 14.08 15.76
CA ASN A 260 -8.97 15.42 15.66
C ASN A 260 -7.96 16.51 15.20
N PHE A 261 -7.29 16.26 14.07
CA PHE A 261 -6.31 17.18 13.51
C PHE A 261 -6.92 18.53 13.14
N SER A 262 -6.21 19.61 13.48
CA SER A 262 -6.46 20.94 12.92
C SER A 262 -5.59 21.12 11.68
N PHE A 263 -6.21 21.12 10.51
CA PHE A 263 -5.48 21.27 9.24
C PHE A 263 -5.14 22.72 8.88
N TYR A 264 -5.49 23.66 9.74
CA TYR A 264 -5.20 25.09 9.61
C TYR A 264 -5.52 25.63 8.19
N SER A 265 -4.49 26.06 7.43
CA SER A 265 -4.63 26.69 6.11
C SER A 265 -4.48 25.71 4.93
N LEU A 266 -4.49 24.39 5.15
CA LEU A 266 -4.43 23.42 4.07
C LEU A 266 -5.74 23.38 3.26
N GLU A 267 -5.60 23.22 1.96
CA GLU A 267 -6.73 23.13 1.04
C GLU A 267 -7.53 21.83 1.27
N LYS A 268 -8.82 21.89 0.94
CA LYS A 268 -9.77 20.80 1.22
C LYS A 268 -9.41 19.49 0.53
N ASP A 269 -8.90 19.53 -0.68
CA ASP A 269 -8.47 18.37 -1.45
C ASP A 269 -7.22 17.69 -0.85
N ILE A 270 -6.29 18.47 -0.29
CA ILE A 270 -5.14 17.94 0.47
C ILE A 270 -5.62 17.21 1.73
N ILE A 271 -6.62 17.75 2.44
CA ILE A 271 -7.20 17.14 3.64
C ILE A 271 -7.92 15.83 3.27
N GLU A 272 -8.67 15.83 2.19
CA GLU A 272 -9.35 14.63 1.70
C GLU A 272 -8.36 13.54 1.29
N GLU A 273 -7.27 13.92 0.62
CA GLU A 273 -6.22 13.00 0.23
C GLU A 273 -5.44 12.45 1.43
N PHE A 274 -5.22 13.25 2.47
CA PHE A 274 -4.65 12.79 3.74
C PHE A 274 -5.49 11.66 4.36
N GLN A 275 -6.82 11.84 4.43
CA GLN A 275 -7.73 10.83 4.97
C GLN A 275 -7.73 9.55 4.13
N LYS A 276 -7.74 9.68 2.80
CA LYS A 276 -7.66 8.54 1.88
C LYS A 276 -6.34 7.81 2.00
N SER A 277 -5.23 8.55 2.08
CA SER A 277 -3.89 7.97 2.26
C SER A 277 -3.78 7.14 3.54
N LEU A 278 -4.31 7.62 4.66
CA LEU A 278 -4.38 6.84 5.90
C LEU A 278 -5.16 5.53 5.72
N ILE A 279 -6.29 5.59 5.04
CA ILE A 279 -7.14 4.42 4.74
C ILE A 279 -6.37 3.42 3.87
N TYR A 280 -5.68 3.89 2.81
CA TYR A 280 -4.88 2.99 1.96
C TYR A 280 -3.72 2.34 2.70
N ILE A 281 -2.99 3.07 3.54
CA ILE A 281 -1.98 2.46 4.41
C ILE A 281 -2.63 1.37 5.28
N ARG A 282 -3.74 1.69 5.95
CA ARG A 282 -4.41 0.77 6.87
C ARG A 282 -4.98 -0.48 6.18
N ALA A 283 -5.45 -0.37 4.94
CA ALA A 283 -5.93 -1.50 4.13
C ALA A 283 -4.82 -2.54 3.87
N HIS A 284 -3.56 -2.11 3.80
CA HIS A 284 -2.39 -2.95 3.54
C HIS A 284 -1.72 -3.47 4.82
N VAL A 285 -2.26 -3.17 6.00
CA VAL A 285 -1.80 -3.70 7.29
C VAL A 285 -2.56 -4.97 7.62
N ALA A 286 -1.86 -6.08 7.72
CA ALA A 286 -2.42 -7.36 8.14
C ALA A 286 -2.65 -7.41 9.66
N GLU A 287 -3.56 -8.28 10.08
CA GLU A 287 -3.90 -8.49 11.49
C GLU A 287 -2.70 -8.93 12.34
N ASN A 288 -1.74 -9.65 11.75
CA ASN A 288 -0.50 -10.09 12.40
C ASN A 288 0.64 -9.06 12.33
N GLY A 289 0.39 -7.83 11.89
CA GLY A 289 1.36 -6.75 11.85
C GLY A 289 2.18 -6.63 10.56
N ALA A 290 2.03 -7.55 9.61
CA ALA A 290 2.66 -7.39 8.30
C ALA A 290 2.09 -6.15 7.58
N ILE A 291 2.96 -5.31 7.04
CA ILE A 291 2.59 -4.16 6.20
C ILE A 291 3.19 -4.39 4.82
N ILE A 292 2.37 -4.68 3.82
CA ILE A 292 2.85 -4.92 2.45
C ILE A 292 3.03 -3.62 1.69
N ALA A 293 3.98 -3.60 0.76
CA ALA A 293 4.25 -2.39 -0.04
C ALA A 293 3.10 -2.06 -1.00
N SER A 294 2.46 -3.07 -1.59
CA SER A 294 1.30 -2.89 -2.48
C SER A 294 0.48 -4.17 -2.63
N GLY A 295 -0.84 -4.03 -2.75
CA GLY A 295 -1.76 -5.11 -3.15
C GLY A 295 -1.99 -5.19 -4.67
N ASP A 296 -1.28 -4.41 -5.48
CA ASP A 296 -1.46 -4.35 -6.93
C ASP A 296 -0.84 -5.57 -7.64
N SER A 297 -1.67 -6.42 -8.27
CA SER A 297 -1.23 -7.57 -9.05
C SER A 297 -0.90 -7.24 -10.52
N GLU A 298 -1.30 -6.08 -11.02
CA GLU A 298 -1.09 -5.68 -12.43
C GLU A 298 0.39 -5.40 -12.74
N MET A 299 1.22 -5.22 -11.73
CA MET A 299 2.66 -5.07 -11.87
C MET A 299 3.33 -6.23 -12.63
N LEU A 300 2.80 -7.45 -12.55
CA LEU A 300 3.33 -8.61 -13.26
C LEU A 300 3.34 -8.46 -14.78
N GLN A 301 2.50 -7.60 -15.33
CA GLN A 301 2.52 -7.32 -16.77
C GLN A 301 3.83 -6.64 -17.21
N PHE A 302 4.56 -6.03 -16.28
CA PHE A 302 5.77 -5.23 -16.53
C PHE A 302 6.99 -5.65 -15.72
N GLY A 303 6.82 -6.53 -14.72
CA GLY A 303 7.85 -6.91 -13.75
C GLY A 303 8.07 -8.42 -13.65
N ARG A 304 9.08 -8.80 -12.86
CA ARG A 304 9.41 -10.20 -12.56
C ARG A 304 8.77 -10.70 -11.28
N ASP A 305 8.18 -9.81 -10.48
CA ASP A 305 7.66 -10.08 -9.15
C ASP A 305 6.59 -9.06 -8.75
N TYR A 306 5.89 -9.35 -7.66
CA TYR A 306 4.88 -8.47 -7.05
C TYR A 306 5.51 -7.54 -6.01
N TYR A 307 4.75 -6.52 -5.57
CA TYR A 307 5.06 -5.71 -4.38
C TYR A 307 4.21 -6.11 -3.15
N ARG A 308 3.61 -7.26 -3.18
CA ARG A 308 2.78 -7.81 -2.09
C ARG A 308 3.58 -8.40 -0.91
N TYR A 309 4.81 -7.95 -0.74
CA TYR A 309 5.72 -8.35 0.33
C TYR A 309 5.85 -7.27 1.39
N VAL A 310 6.39 -7.67 2.52
CA VAL A 310 6.81 -6.80 3.62
C VAL A 310 8.30 -6.52 3.44
N TRP A 311 8.64 -5.31 3.00
CA TRP A 311 9.99 -4.77 3.14
C TRP A 311 10.06 -4.07 4.49
N PRO A 312 10.97 -4.44 5.39
CA PRO A 312 11.08 -3.78 6.70
C PRO A 312 11.25 -2.26 6.60
N ARG A 313 11.91 -1.75 5.56
CA ARG A 313 12.03 -0.31 5.25
C ARG A 313 10.68 0.35 4.98
N ASP A 314 9.98 -0.10 3.95
CA ASP A 314 8.68 0.45 3.51
C ASP A 314 7.66 0.38 4.65
N SER A 315 7.65 -0.75 5.35
CA SER A 315 6.78 -0.99 6.49
C SER A 315 7.10 -0.07 7.66
N SER A 316 8.38 0.26 7.91
CA SER A 316 8.81 1.21 8.93
C SER A 316 8.32 2.63 8.63
N ILE A 317 8.40 3.05 7.36
CA ILE A 317 7.90 4.35 6.91
C ILE A 317 6.37 4.41 7.09
N ALA A 318 5.67 3.34 6.74
CA ALA A 318 4.22 3.23 6.95
C ALA A 318 3.85 3.23 8.44
N ALA A 319 4.59 2.51 9.29
CA ALA A 319 4.40 2.49 10.73
C ALA A 319 4.53 3.90 11.33
N VAL A 320 5.57 4.66 10.94
CA VAL A 320 5.74 6.07 11.38
C VAL A 320 4.55 6.95 11.00
N ALA A 321 4.00 6.80 9.79
CA ALA A 321 2.81 7.55 9.39
C ALA A 321 1.59 7.21 10.26
N LEU A 322 1.38 5.92 10.55
CA LEU A 322 0.29 5.44 11.42
C LEU A 322 0.46 5.91 12.87
N GLU A 323 1.67 5.88 13.41
CA GLU A 323 1.99 6.39 14.77
C GLU A 323 1.68 7.88 14.89
N LYS A 324 2.15 8.67 13.95
CA LYS A 324 1.87 10.11 13.90
C LYS A 324 0.37 10.38 13.77
N ALA A 325 -0.36 9.51 13.07
CA ALA A 325 -1.81 9.56 12.96
C ALA A 325 -2.55 8.92 14.15
N GLY A 326 -1.85 8.31 15.13
CA GLY A 326 -2.40 7.78 16.37
C GLY A 326 -2.83 6.31 16.35
N ASP A 327 -2.57 5.57 15.28
CA ASP A 327 -2.79 4.11 15.25
C ASP A 327 -1.56 3.35 15.79
N PHE A 328 -1.33 3.48 17.10
CA PHE A 328 -0.25 2.78 17.79
C PHE A 328 -0.39 1.26 17.78
N ASN A 329 -1.61 0.75 17.68
CA ASN A 329 -1.85 -0.69 17.69
C ASN A 329 -1.35 -1.37 16.40
N ALA A 330 -1.52 -0.73 15.25
CA ALA A 330 -1.00 -1.23 13.99
C ALA A 330 0.54 -1.27 14.01
N SER A 331 1.18 -0.19 14.45
CA SER A 331 2.64 -0.10 14.54
C SER A 331 3.23 -1.07 15.56
N LYS A 332 2.58 -1.22 16.73
CA LYS A 332 3.01 -2.20 17.74
C LYS A 332 3.07 -3.62 17.18
N ARG A 333 2.02 -4.06 16.48
CA ARG A 333 1.99 -5.37 15.81
C ARG A 333 3.06 -5.50 14.73
N PHE A 334 3.38 -4.42 14.01
CA PHE A 334 4.50 -4.43 13.07
C PHE A 334 5.84 -4.68 13.78
N PHE A 335 6.11 -4.05 14.92
CA PHE A 335 7.33 -4.32 15.67
C PHE A 335 7.35 -5.73 16.30
N GLU A 336 6.19 -6.29 16.66
CA GLU A 336 6.07 -7.71 17.02
C GLU A 336 6.42 -8.62 15.83
N PHE A 337 5.92 -8.31 14.62
CA PHE A 337 6.30 -8.99 13.38
C PHE A 337 7.82 -8.91 13.15
N CYS A 338 8.42 -7.74 13.31
CA CYS A 338 9.87 -7.54 13.20
C CYS A 338 10.64 -8.37 14.22
N ASN A 339 10.21 -8.38 15.48
CA ASN A 339 10.83 -9.15 16.55
C ASN A 339 10.83 -10.67 16.30
N GLU A 340 9.84 -11.17 15.53
CA GLU A 340 9.75 -12.59 15.17
C GLU A 340 10.47 -12.94 13.86
N THR A 341 10.87 -11.94 13.05
CA THR A 341 11.48 -12.15 11.72
C THR A 341 12.94 -11.73 11.63
N ILE A 342 13.45 -11.00 12.60
CA ILE A 342 14.89 -10.69 12.68
C ILE A 342 15.69 -11.98 12.77
N THR A 343 16.83 -12.04 12.07
CA THR A 343 17.71 -13.22 12.11
C THR A 343 18.46 -13.32 13.43
N ASP A 344 19.01 -14.50 13.74
CA ASP A 344 19.87 -14.72 14.92
C ASP A 344 21.15 -13.86 14.89
N GLU A 345 21.57 -13.42 13.69
CA GLU A 345 22.70 -12.52 13.51
C GLU A 345 22.35 -11.02 13.67
N GLY A 346 21.06 -10.68 13.83
CA GLY A 346 20.59 -9.33 14.11
C GLY A 346 20.30 -8.45 12.89
N PHE A 347 20.02 -9.02 11.73
CA PHE A 347 19.63 -8.27 10.54
C PHE A 347 18.32 -8.78 9.95
N PHE A 348 17.68 -7.97 9.10
CA PHE A 348 16.54 -8.41 8.31
C PHE A 348 17.01 -8.87 6.93
N MET A 349 16.33 -9.93 6.43
CA MET A 349 16.43 -10.34 5.03
C MET A 349 15.73 -9.32 4.14
N HIS A 350 16.02 -9.32 2.85
CA HIS A 350 15.52 -8.38 1.86
C HIS A 350 14.01 -8.11 1.98
N LYS A 351 13.17 -9.13 2.06
CA LYS A 351 11.71 -8.99 2.22
C LYS A 351 11.06 -10.27 2.71
N TYR A 352 9.85 -10.13 3.25
CA TYR A 352 9.09 -11.23 3.81
C TYR A 352 7.70 -11.31 3.18
N ARG A 353 7.09 -12.48 3.23
CA ARG A 353 5.66 -12.64 2.99
C ARG A 353 4.88 -12.26 4.26
N PRO A 354 3.57 -11.97 4.13
CA PRO A 354 2.75 -11.64 5.31
C PRO A 354 2.69 -12.75 6.37
N ASP A 355 2.96 -13.99 6.01
CA ASP A 355 3.03 -15.14 6.95
C ASP A 355 4.41 -15.31 7.62
N LYS A 356 5.30 -14.31 7.51
CA LYS A 356 6.67 -14.27 8.03
C LYS A 356 7.68 -15.16 7.28
N SER A 357 7.26 -15.91 6.27
CA SER A 357 8.19 -16.61 5.40
C SER A 357 8.97 -15.66 4.50
N LEU A 358 10.13 -16.10 3.99
CA LEU A 358 10.94 -15.26 3.11
C LEU A 358 10.23 -14.95 1.80
N GLY A 359 10.28 -13.71 1.37
CA GLY A 359 9.95 -13.29 0.03
C GLY A 359 11.00 -13.72 -0.99
N SER A 360 10.67 -13.66 -2.27
CA SER A 360 11.64 -13.87 -3.34
C SER A 360 12.75 -12.81 -3.26
N SER A 361 13.98 -13.15 -3.60
CA SER A 361 15.10 -12.20 -3.56
C SER A 361 16.08 -12.49 -4.69
N TRP A 362 16.66 -11.42 -5.24
CA TRP A 362 17.79 -11.50 -6.18
C TRP A 362 19.11 -11.10 -5.53
N HIS A 363 19.13 -10.82 -4.24
CA HIS A 363 20.35 -10.49 -3.50
C HIS A 363 21.18 -11.75 -3.27
N PRO A 364 22.42 -11.84 -3.80
CA PRO A 364 23.21 -13.05 -3.71
C PRO A 364 23.99 -13.15 -2.39
N TRP A 365 24.25 -14.39 -1.96
CA TRP A 365 25.18 -14.69 -0.86
C TRP A 365 26.66 -14.60 -1.25
N ILE A 366 26.94 -14.46 -2.54
CA ILE A 366 28.28 -14.31 -3.09
C ILE A 366 28.26 -13.18 -4.11
N TYR A 367 29.10 -12.18 -3.93
CA TYR A 367 29.29 -11.09 -4.86
C TYR A 367 30.78 -10.95 -5.20
N ASP A 368 31.15 -10.92 -6.47
CA ASP A 368 32.55 -10.89 -6.96
C ASP A 368 33.46 -11.94 -6.25
N GLY A 369 32.95 -13.18 -6.11
CA GLY A 369 33.64 -14.32 -5.48
C GLY A 369 33.77 -14.25 -3.96
N ARG A 370 33.17 -13.25 -3.28
CA ARG A 370 33.22 -13.07 -1.84
C ARG A 370 31.88 -13.36 -1.19
N LYS A 371 31.92 -13.95 0.01
CA LYS A 371 30.73 -14.14 0.84
C LYS A 371 30.23 -12.81 1.37
N GLN A 372 28.92 -12.61 1.29
CA GLN A 372 28.22 -11.45 1.83
C GLN A 372 26.85 -11.86 2.37
N TYR A 373 26.18 -10.98 3.12
CA TYR A 373 24.77 -11.12 3.41
C TYR A 373 23.91 -10.59 2.25
N PRO A 374 22.80 -11.25 1.90
CA PRO A 374 21.89 -10.80 0.84
C PRO A 374 20.91 -9.74 1.36
N ILE A 375 21.41 -8.63 1.85
CA ILE A 375 20.66 -7.61 2.61
C ILE A 375 20.76 -6.22 1.99
N GLN A 376 19.82 -5.39 2.43
CA GLN A 376 19.92 -3.95 2.45
C GLN A 376 20.00 -3.54 3.93
N GLU A 377 21.11 -2.95 4.39
CA GLU A 377 21.30 -2.72 5.84
C GLU A 377 20.35 -1.64 6.38
N ASP A 378 19.85 -0.76 5.50
CA ASP A 378 18.82 0.23 5.84
C ASP A 378 17.48 -0.41 6.26
N GLU A 379 17.15 -1.63 5.80
CA GLU A 379 15.99 -2.40 6.29
C GLU A 379 16.05 -2.59 7.81
N THR A 380 17.23 -2.94 8.31
CA THR A 380 17.44 -3.13 9.76
C THR A 380 17.46 -1.80 10.51
N ALA A 381 18.13 -0.80 9.95
CA ALA A 381 18.27 0.50 10.58
C ALA A 381 16.93 1.23 10.75
N LEU A 382 16.08 1.20 9.73
CA LEU A 382 14.80 1.93 9.74
C LEU A 382 13.79 1.34 10.72
N VAL A 383 13.80 0.02 10.97
CA VAL A 383 12.97 -0.59 12.01
C VAL A 383 13.30 -0.02 13.39
N ILE A 384 14.59 0.15 13.71
CA ILE A 384 15.02 0.68 15.01
C ILE A 384 14.71 2.18 15.13
N ASP A 385 14.87 2.96 14.05
CA ASP A 385 14.49 4.37 14.01
C ASP A 385 12.97 4.55 14.19
N ALA A 386 12.15 3.77 13.50
CA ALA A 386 10.71 3.80 13.63
C ALA A 386 10.24 3.41 15.04
N LEU A 387 10.84 2.36 15.63
CA LEU A 387 10.51 1.94 16.99
C LEU A 387 10.81 3.03 18.02
N TRP A 388 11.84 3.86 17.80
CA TRP A 388 12.11 5.01 18.68
C TRP A 388 10.98 6.04 18.59
N LYS A 389 10.48 6.33 17.39
CA LYS A 389 9.37 7.27 17.17
C LYS A 389 8.09 6.75 17.81
N TYR A 390 7.83 5.45 17.68
CA TYR A 390 6.74 4.79 18.40
C TYR A 390 6.83 5.05 19.90
N TYR A 391 8.02 4.82 20.50
CA TYR A 391 8.23 5.06 21.93
C TYR A 391 8.07 6.54 22.30
N GLU A 392 8.59 7.47 21.51
CA GLU A 392 8.46 8.91 21.78
C GLU A 392 6.99 9.37 21.83
N LEU A 393 6.13 8.78 21.02
CA LEU A 393 4.70 9.11 20.95
C LEU A 393 3.84 8.32 21.95
N SER A 394 4.04 7.01 22.05
CA SER A 394 3.22 6.11 22.87
C SER A 394 3.64 6.06 24.34
N ARG A 395 4.93 6.25 24.64
CA ARG A 395 5.56 6.03 25.95
C ARG A 395 5.41 4.60 26.48
N ASP A 396 5.17 3.62 25.62
CA ASP A 396 5.01 2.19 25.95
C ASP A 396 6.37 1.55 26.30
N LEU A 397 6.87 1.86 27.51
CA LEU A 397 8.16 1.36 27.99
C LEU A 397 8.17 -0.15 28.18
N GLU A 398 7.05 -0.73 28.65
CA GLU A 398 6.92 -2.16 28.90
C GLU A 398 7.12 -2.96 27.60
N PHE A 399 6.50 -2.53 26.51
CA PHE A 399 6.68 -3.12 25.20
C PHE A 399 8.15 -3.05 24.74
N VAL A 400 8.76 -1.86 24.82
CA VAL A 400 10.15 -1.65 24.42
C VAL A 400 11.11 -2.52 25.23
N GLU A 401 10.93 -2.62 26.55
CA GLU A 401 11.71 -3.49 27.42
C GLU A 401 11.57 -4.95 27.01
N GLY A 402 10.35 -5.39 26.68
CA GLY A 402 10.04 -6.76 26.25
C GLY A 402 10.79 -7.20 25.01
N ILE A 403 10.99 -6.30 24.03
CA ILE A 403 11.68 -6.60 22.76
C ILE A 403 13.12 -6.08 22.71
N TYR A 404 13.64 -5.49 23.80
CA TYR A 404 14.99 -4.90 23.79
C TYR A 404 16.08 -5.92 23.44
N ASN A 405 16.08 -7.07 24.11
CA ASN A 405 17.14 -8.06 23.91
C ASN A 405 17.05 -8.79 22.56
N SER A 406 15.83 -9.08 22.10
CA SER A 406 15.61 -9.88 20.90
C SER A 406 15.58 -9.06 19.60
N LEU A 407 15.27 -7.77 19.65
CA LEU A 407 15.22 -6.91 18.47
C LEU A 407 16.26 -5.78 18.55
N ILE A 408 16.14 -4.87 19.53
CA ILE A 408 16.93 -3.63 19.55
C ILE A 408 18.42 -3.91 19.72
N LYS A 409 18.77 -4.76 20.69
CA LYS A 409 20.14 -5.13 20.98
C LYS A 409 20.77 -5.91 19.82
N GLU A 410 20.10 -6.94 19.30
CA GLU A 410 20.64 -7.77 18.21
C GLU A 410 20.89 -6.92 16.96
N ALA A 411 19.94 -6.05 16.56
CA ALA A 411 20.11 -5.14 15.45
C ALA A 411 21.28 -4.16 15.67
N ALA A 412 21.38 -3.57 16.86
CA ALA A 412 22.48 -2.65 17.18
C ALA A 412 23.86 -3.34 17.20
N GLU A 413 23.96 -4.54 17.76
CA GLU A 413 25.20 -5.33 17.75
C GLU A 413 25.62 -5.71 16.33
N PHE A 414 24.68 -6.09 15.48
CA PHE A 414 24.94 -6.34 14.07
C PHE A 414 25.51 -5.08 13.39
N MET A 415 24.83 -3.94 13.46
CA MET A 415 25.26 -2.68 12.84
C MET A 415 26.62 -2.19 13.38
N VAL A 416 26.93 -2.44 14.65
CA VAL A 416 28.26 -2.13 15.23
C VAL A 416 29.33 -3.03 14.63
N SER A 417 29.05 -4.31 14.40
CA SER A 417 30.04 -5.30 13.93
C SER A 417 30.21 -5.30 12.42
N TYR A 418 29.12 -5.00 11.67
CA TYR A 418 29.08 -5.07 10.21
C TYR A 418 29.59 -3.76 9.57
N ARG A 419 30.85 -3.41 9.83
CA ARG A 419 31.50 -2.20 9.32
C ARG A 419 32.69 -2.52 8.43
N ASP A 420 32.95 -1.66 7.47
CA ASP A 420 34.12 -1.71 6.61
C ASP A 420 35.37 -1.26 7.38
N GLU A 421 36.42 -2.10 7.43
CA GLU A 421 37.64 -1.87 8.23
C GLU A 421 38.47 -0.69 7.73
N LYS A 422 38.40 -0.33 6.43
CA LYS A 422 39.19 0.77 5.84
C LYS A 422 38.58 2.13 6.15
N THR A 423 37.27 2.22 6.17
CA THR A 423 36.53 3.49 6.23
C THR A 423 35.83 3.70 7.57
N GLY A 424 35.44 2.62 8.26
CA GLY A 424 34.59 2.65 9.45
C GLY A 424 33.10 2.87 9.14
N LEU A 425 32.71 2.97 7.86
CA LEU A 425 31.32 2.99 7.39
C LEU A 425 30.70 1.59 7.52
N PRO A 426 29.38 1.44 7.43
CA PRO A 426 28.75 0.15 7.19
C PRO A 426 29.39 -0.57 6.00
N ARG A 427 29.34 -1.92 5.98
CA ARG A 427 29.85 -2.66 4.82
C ARG A 427 28.96 -2.43 3.61
N ALA A 428 29.49 -2.79 2.44
CA ALA A 428 28.71 -2.76 1.22
C ALA A 428 27.47 -3.64 1.33
N SER A 429 26.33 -3.11 0.89
CA SER A 429 25.05 -3.80 0.74
C SER A 429 24.32 -3.25 -0.49
N TYR A 430 23.13 -3.77 -0.81
CA TYR A 430 22.32 -3.14 -1.84
C TYR A 430 21.80 -1.78 -1.35
N ASP A 431 21.68 -0.83 -2.29
CA ASP A 431 21.16 0.51 -2.00
C ASP A 431 19.63 0.48 -1.76
N ILE A 432 19.07 1.57 -1.26
CA ILE A 432 17.62 1.72 -1.02
C ILE A 432 16.78 1.40 -2.28
N TRP A 433 17.35 1.57 -3.46
CA TRP A 433 16.67 1.31 -4.74
C TRP A 433 16.78 -0.14 -5.22
N GLU A 434 17.47 -1.01 -4.46
CA GLU A 434 17.67 -2.44 -4.75
C GLU A 434 18.44 -2.72 -6.05
N GLN A 435 19.21 -1.75 -6.53
CA GLN A 435 19.86 -1.81 -7.84
C GLN A 435 21.38 -1.90 -7.78
N TYR A 436 22.00 -1.19 -6.87
CA TYR A 436 23.44 -1.06 -6.82
C TYR A 436 24.02 -1.56 -5.50
N TYR A 437 25.11 -2.33 -5.59
CA TYR A 437 25.80 -2.86 -4.43
C TYR A 437 27.04 -2.00 -4.11
N GLY A 438 27.10 -1.50 -2.90
CA GLY A 438 28.19 -0.62 -2.45
C GLY A 438 27.92 -0.04 -1.06
N ILE A 439 28.77 0.85 -0.59
CA ILE A 439 28.59 1.60 0.65
C ILE A 439 27.85 2.89 0.31
N SER A 440 26.52 2.88 0.45
CA SER A 440 25.68 4.03 0.07
C SER A 440 25.62 5.09 1.17
N THR A 441 25.41 6.35 0.78
CA THR A 441 25.25 7.47 1.71
C THR A 441 23.96 7.34 2.51
N PHE A 442 22.86 6.90 1.88
CA PHE A 442 21.59 6.70 2.58
C PHE A 442 21.69 5.63 3.66
N THR A 443 22.15 4.41 3.30
CA THR A 443 22.31 3.30 4.24
C THR A 443 23.26 3.68 5.38
N SER A 444 24.39 4.34 5.07
CA SER A 444 25.32 4.79 6.10
C SER A 444 24.69 5.80 7.08
N SER A 445 23.83 6.68 6.57
CA SER A 445 23.12 7.68 7.38
C SER A 445 22.03 7.05 8.23
N SER A 446 21.26 6.07 7.69
CA SER A 446 20.22 5.36 8.43
C SER A 446 20.82 4.51 9.57
N VAL A 447 21.93 3.81 9.32
CA VAL A 447 22.66 3.05 10.34
C VAL A 447 23.19 3.98 11.46
N TYR A 448 23.71 5.14 11.10
CA TYR A 448 24.07 6.16 12.10
C TYR A 448 22.87 6.53 12.99
N GLY A 449 21.73 6.88 12.36
CA GLY A 449 20.52 7.25 13.09
C GLY A 449 20.03 6.14 14.01
N ALA A 450 19.99 4.90 13.50
CA ALA A 450 19.59 3.72 14.25
C ALA A 450 20.49 3.46 15.48
N LEU A 451 21.80 3.60 15.34
CA LEU A 451 22.74 3.45 16.47
C LEU A 451 22.59 4.56 17.51
N VAL A 452 22.30 5.80 17.09
CA VAL A 452 21.99 6.91 18.02
C VAL A 452 20.76 6.58 18.85
N VAL A 453 19.67 6.10 18.21
CA VAL A 453 18.43 5.77 18.95
C VAL A 453 18.58 4.48 19.76
N ALA A 454 19.34 3.49 19.29
CA ALA A 454 19.68 2.29 20.07
C ALA A 454 20.45 2.65 21.34
N SER A 455 21.39 3.64 21.27
CA SER A 455 22.06 4.20 22.45
C SER A 455 21.04 4.84 23.41
N ARG A 456 20.06 5.57 22.92
CA ARG A 456 19.00 6.16 23.74
C ARG A 456 18.14 5.09 24.43
N PHE A 457 17.74 4.03 23.73
CA PHE A 457 17.03 2.89 24.32
C PHE A 457 17.87 2.21 25.42
N ALA A 458 19.15 1.97 25.16
CA ALA A 458 20.02 1.38 26.13
C ALA A 458 20.16 2.25 27.41
N LYS A 459 20.32 3.58 27.27
CA LYS A 459 20.30 4.51 28.40
C LYS A 459 18.99 4.49 29.17
N LEU A 460 17.87 4.51 28.46
CA LEU A 460 16.53 4.45 29.05
C LEU A 460 16.36 3.22 29.96
N LEU A 461 16.96 2.10 29.57
CA LEU A 461 16.92 0.83 30.31
C LEU A 461 18.12 0.61 31.25
N GLY A 462 18.93 1.65 31.52
CA GLY A 462 20.07 1.58 32.44
C GLY A 462 21.28 0.76 31.95
N LYS A 463 21.39 0.51 30.63
CA LYS A 463 22.45 -0.31 30.02
C LYS A 463 23.57 0.59 29.49
N GLU A 464 24.30 1.23 30.39
CA GLU A 464 25.29 2.29 30.09
C GLU A 464 26.43 1.83 29.17
N GLU A 465 26.92 0.60 29.32
CA GLU A 465 27.99 0.05 28.49
C GLU A 465 27.55 -0.09 27.02
N SER A 466 26.39 -0.68 26.80
CA SER A 466 25.78 -0.80 25.46
C SER A 466 25.50 0.58 24.86
N ALA A 467 24.96 1.50 25.65
CA ALA A 467 24.68 2.86 25.22
C ALA A 467 25.93 3.57 24.70
N LYS A 468 27.03 3.47 25.45
CA LYS A 468 28.31 4.05 25.04
C LYS A 468 28.87 3.39 23.78
N LYS A 469 28.82 2.06 23.71
CA LYS A 469 29.28 1.29 22.54
C LYS A 469 28.55 1.74 21.25
N TYR A 470 27.22 1.87 21.29
CA TYR A 470 26.41 2.28 20.14
C TYR A 470 26.67 3.74 19.76
N GLN A 471 26.81 4.63 20.74
CA GLN A 471 27.15 6.04 20.48
C GLN A 471 28.53 6.20 19.85
N ASP A 472 29.55 5.49 20.34
CA ASP A 472 30.91 5.54 19.80
C ASP A 472 30.98 5.04 18.36
N ALA A 473 30.17 3.99 18.01
CA ALA A 473 30.06 3.49 16.68
C ALA A 473 29.36 4.50 15.75
N ALA A 474 28.24 5.11 16.19
CA ALA A 474 27.56 6.17 15.46
C ALA A 474 28.49 7.34 15.15
N GLU A 475 29.24 7.87 16.14
CA GLU A 475 30.17 8.97 15.92
C GLU A 475 31.29 8.62 14.91
N THR A 476 31.71 7.36 14.89
CA THR A 476 32.70 6.88 13.92
C THR A 476 32.10 6.92 12.50
N ILE A 477 30.88 6.43 12.33
CA ILE A 477 30.17 6.44 11.03
C ILE A 477 29.94 7.88 10.57
N LYS A 478 29.47 8.78 11.43
CA LYS A 478 29.27 10.21 11.10
C LYS A 478 30.53 10.87 10.55
N LYS A 479 31.65 10.68 11.20
CA LYS A 479 32.95 11.19 10.75
C LYS A 479 33.38 10.60 9.43
N ALA A 480 33.10 9.31 9.21
CA ALA A 480 33.42 8.60 7.99
C ALA A 480 32.55 9.07 6.81
N ILE A 481 31.22 9.30 7.01
CA ILE A 481 30.32 9.88 6.01
C ILE A 481 30.87 11.20 5.51
N LEU A 482 31.20 12.13 6.42
CA LEU A 482 31.68 13.45 6.05
C LEU A 482 33.07 13.42 5.37
N LYS A 483 33.87 12.40 5.64
CA LYS A 483 35.20 12.23 5.04
C LYS A 483 35.18 11.54 3.70
N TYR A 484 34.35 10.49 3.51
CA TYR A 484 34.42 9.63 2.33
C TYR A 484 33.25 9.79 1.36
N LEU A 485 32.09 10.27 1.86
CA LEU A 485 30.87 10.36 1.08
C LEU A 485 30.46 11.81 0.71
N PHE A 486 31.25 12.82 1.11
CA PHE A 486 31.03 14.21 0.75
C PHE A 486 32.13 14.74 -0.17
N SER A 487 31.75 15.41 -1.26
CA SER A 487 32.66 16.11 -2.17
C SER A 487 32.88 17.54 -1.70
N GLU A 488 34.02 17.86 -1.07
CA GLU A 488 34.36 19.25 -0.71
C GLU A 488 34.52 20.14 -1.97
N LYS A 489 34.97 19.56 -3.11
CA LYS A 489 35.16 20.29 -4.36
C LYS A 489 33.81 20.65 -4.99
N GLU A 490 32.91 19.66 -5.08
CA GLU A 490 31.64 19.82 -5.80
C GLU A 490 30.49 20.23 -4.87
N GLY A 491 30.62 20.05 -3.54
CA GLY A 491 29.64 20.46 -2.55
C GLY A 491 28.34 19.65 -2.55
N TYR A 492 28.43 18.32 -2.76
CA TYR A 492 27.29 17.40 -2.65
C TYR A 492 27.73 16.05 -2.08
N PHE A 493 26.76 15.20 -1.71
CA PHE A 493 27.01 13.85 -1.21
C PHE A 493 26.95 12.84 -2.34
N TYR A 494 27.96 11.99 -2.46
CA TYR A 494 28.03 10.90 -3.43
C TYR A 494 26.91 9.88 -3.22
N LYS A 495 26.52 9.16 -4.24
CA LYS A 495 25.57 8.05 -4.13
C LYS A 495 26.16 6.95 -3.23
N MET A 496 27.34 6.47 -3.61
CA MET A 496 28.04 5.41 -2.89
C MET A 496 29.54 5.40 -3.18
N ILE A 497 30.26 4.56 -2.42
CA ILE A 497 31.65 4.20 -2.68
C ILE A 497 31.82 2.69 -2.69
N HIS A 498 32.89 2.22 -3.37
CA HIS A 498 33.33 0.83 -3.39
C HIS A 498 34.74 0.73 -2.82
N THR A 499 34.95 -0.22 -1.88
CA THR A 499 36.22 -0.37 -1.12
C THR A 499 36.95 -1.67 -1.41
N GLU A 500 36.42 -2.51 -2.31
CA GLU A 500 36.96 -3.84 -2.63
C GLU A 500 38.31 -3.78 -3.35
N GLY A 501 38.55 -2.70 -4.12
CA GLY A 501 39.78 -2.47 -4.86
C GLY A 501 40.96 -1.94 -3.99
N LYS A 502 42.08 -1.65 -4.67
CA LYS A 502 43.25 -0.99 -4.03
C LYS A 502 42.94 0.47 -3.66
N GLN A 503 42.10 1.12 -4.44
CA GLN A 503 41.62 2.49 -4.23
C GLN A 503 40.12 2.48 -3.99
N ILE A 504 39.63 3.51 -3.29
CA ILE A 504 38.20 3.74 -3.15
C ILE A 504 37.68 4.29 -4.48
N GLU A 505 36.73 3.59 -5.08
CA GLU A 505 36.00 4.06 -6.25
C GLU A 505 34.74 4.81 -5.81
N ILE A 506 34.41 5.92 -6.48
CA ILE A 506 33.34 6.82 -6.08
C ILE A 506 32.28 6.84 -7.17
N ASP A 507 31.04 6.52 -6.78
CA ASP A 507 29.87 6.79 -7.63
C ASP A 507 29.40 8.24 -7.41
N VAL A 508 29.59 9.04 -8.44
CA VAL A 508 29.31 10.48 -8.44
C VAL A 508 27.87 10.82 -8.85
N THR A 509 27.01 9.82 -9.08
CA THR A 509 25.61 9.99 -9.44
C THR A 509 24.87 10.83 -8.40
N TYR A 510 24.10 11.82 -8.87
CA TYR A 510 23.18 12.53 -8.01
C TYR A 510 22.02 11.62 -7.61
N ASP A 511 21.73 11.53 -6.32
CA ASP A 511 20.70 10.66 -5.77
C ASP A 511 19.97 11.39 -4.63
N MET A 512 18.63 11.44 -4.71
CA MET A 512 17.81 12.14 -3.71
C MET A 512 17.91 11.49 -2.33
N SER A 513 18.06 10.17 -2.25
CA SER A 513 18.20 9.45 -1.00
C SER A 513 19.48 9.84 -0.24
N SER A 514 20.57 10.14 -0.96
CA SER A 514 21.84 10.54 -0.36
C SER A 514 21.69 11.78 0.51
N ILE A 515 21.15 12.86 -0.06
CA ILE A 515 20.98 14.11 0.68
C ILE A 515 19.84 14.01 1.69
N TYR A 516 18.77 13.29 1.40
CA TYR A 516 17.69 13.03 2.35
C TYR A 516 18.22 12.36 3.61
N GLY A 517 19.00 11.29 3.49
CA GLY A 517 19.59 10.60 4.64
C GLY A 517 20.44 11.49 5.54
N ILE A 518 21.19 12.45 4.96
CA ILE A 518 22.06 13.35 5.71
C ILE A 518 21.28 14.22 6.72
N TYR A 519 20.21 14.87 6.29
CA TYR A 519 19.46 15.72 7.21
C TYR A 519 18.42 14.93 8.03
N LYS A 520 17.82 13.91 7.46
CA LYS A 520 16.80 13.08 8.12
C LYS A 520 17.31 12.39 9.37
N PHE A 521 18.52 11.82 9.30
CA PHE A 521 19.12 11.09 10.42
C PHE A 521 20.08 11.95 11.25
N GLY A 522 20.22 13.24 10.97
CA GLY A 522 20.99 14.17 11.80
C GLY A 522 22.51 14.08 11.63
N ILE A 523 23.00 13.65 10.47
CA ILE A 523 24.43 13.78 10.13
C ILE A 523 24.80 15.25 10.12
N LEU A 524 24.05 16.08 9.40
CA LEU A 524 24.11 17.53 9.45
C LEU A 524 22.66 18.08 9.56
N PRO A 525 22.47 19.23 10.22
CA PRO A 525 21.15 19.85 10.26
C PRO A 525 20.74 20.36 8.87
N ALA A 526 19.44 20.35 8.59
CA ALA A 526 18.89 20.74 7.26
C ALA A 526 19.31 22.16 6.82
N ASN A 527 19.55 23.07 7.76
CA ASN A 527 20.00 24.45 7.49
C ASN A 527 21.52 24.60 7.35
N ASP A 528 22.31 23.51 7.44
CA ASP A 528 23.75 23.54 7.22
C ASP A 528 24.08 23.97 5.79
N ILE A 529 25.16 24.74 5.60
CA ILE A 529 25.54 25.28 4.28
C ILE A 529 25.87 24.16 3.27
N LYS A 530 26.42 23.02 3.74
CA LYS A 530 26.72 21.87 2.88
C LYS A 530 25.41 21.20 2.40
N VAL A 531 24.42 21.08 3.31
CA VAL A 531 23.09 20.53 2.96
C VAL A 531 22.37 21.43 1.98
N LYS A 532 22.33 22.74 2.22
CA LYS A 532 21.69 23.72 1.30
C LYS A 532 22.28 23.63 -0.10
N LYS A 533 23.61 23.66 -0.24
CA LYS A 533 24.28 23.55 -1.54
C LYS A 533 24.00 22.21 -2.22
N ALA A 534 24.01 21.12 -1.46
CA ALA A 534 23.72 19.78 -2.00
C ALA A 534 22.29 19.66 -2.50
N ILE A 535 21.30 20.19 -1.75
CA ILE A 535 19.89 20.23 -2.18
C ILE A 535 19.72 21.05 -3.46
N GLU A 536 20.30 22.24 -3.53
CA GLU A 536 20.21 23.09 -4.74
C GLU A 536 20.70 22.33 -5.99
N LYS A 537 21.87 21.68 -5.89
CA LYS A 537 22.41 20.87 -6.97
C LYS A 537 21.55 19.64 -7.28
N THR A 538 21.04 18.98 -6.27
CA THR A 538 20.16 17.82 -6.45
C THR A 538 18.88 18.20 -7.19
N ILE A 539 18.24 19.30 -6.82
CA ILE A 539 17.05 19.81 -7.51
C ILE A 539 17.37 20.17 -8.96
N GLU A 540 18.52 20.81 -9.21
CA GLU A 540 18.96 21.17 -10.58
C GLU A 540 19.07 19.92 -11.46
N ARG A 541 19.59 18.82 -10.93
CA ARG A 541 19.90 17.57 -11.65
C ARG A 541 18.72 16.61 -11.72
N LEU A 542 17.95 16.48 -10.64
CA LEU A 542 16.86 15.50 -10.50
C LEU A 542 15.46 16.07 -10.73
N GLY A 543 15.31 17.39 -10.77
CA GLY A 543 14.03 18.03 -11.09
C GLY A 543 13.59 17.68 -12.52
N VAL A 544 12.40 17.07 -12.65
CA VAL A 544 11.83 16.69 -13.95
C VAL A 544 11.26 17.91 -14.63
N LYS A 545 11.91 18.33 -15.75
CA LYS A 545 11.61 19.57 -16.47
C LYS A 545 10.51 19.37 -17.53
N THR A 546 9.40 18.77 -17.15
CA THR A 546 8.19 18.59 -17.96
C THR A 546 7.00 19.29 -17.28
N GLU A 547 5.84 19.29 -17.92
CA GLU A 547 4.61 19.82 -17.30
C GLU A 547 4.17 19.03 -16.06
N VAL A 548 4.56 17.77 -15.96
CA VAL A 548 4.29 16.94 -14.76
C VAL A 548 5.15 17.41 -13.60
N GLY A 549 6.43 17.69 -13.82
CA GLY A 549 7.33 18.11 -12.74
C GLY A 549 7.70 16.96 -11.78
N GLY A 550 7.99 17.30 -10.52
CA GLY A 550 8.42 16.35 -9.49
C GLY A 550 9.91 16.06 -9.50
N ILE A 551 10.36 15.12 -8.65
CA ILE A 551 11.76 14.78 -8.43
C ILE A 551 12.00 13.30 -8.78
N ALA A 552 13.05 13.01 -9.57
CA ALA A 552 13.49 11.66 -9.87
C ALA A 552 14.26 11.05 -8.68
N ARG A 553 14.43 9.73 -8.65
CA ARG A 553 15.22 9.02 -7.62
C ARG A 553 16.69 9.42 -7.70
N TYR A 554 17.29 9.16 -8.85
CA TYR A 554 18.70 9.45 -9.14
C TYR A 554 18.88 9.76 -10.62
N GLU A 555 20.02 10.36 -10.95
CA GLU A 555 20.34 10.76 -12.32
C GLU A 555 20.59 9.55 -13.21
N GLY A 556 19.86 9.46 -14.33
CA GLY A 556 19.94 8.35 -15.27
C GLY A 556 19.13 7.12 -14.86
N ASP A 557 18.13 7.28 -14.01
CA ASP A 557 17.20 6.21 -13.63
C ASP A 557 16.47 5.65 -14.85
N THR A 558 16.66 4.36 -15.09
CA THR A 558 16.06 3.65 -16.25
C THR A 558 14.80 2.88 -15.90
N TYR A 559 14.41 2.82 -14.63
CA TYR A 559 13.26 2.04 -14.19
C TYR A 559 11.95 2.64 -14.70
N HIS A 560 11.24 1.90 -15.55
CA HIS A 560 10.06 2.35 -16.31
C HIS A 560 10.26 3.61 -17.16
N HIS A 561 11.50 3.94 -17.55
CA HIS A 561 11.82 5.14 -18.31
C HIS A 561 11.09 5.18 -19.67
N LYS A 562 10.43 6.31 -19.96
CA LYS A 562 9.59 6.48 -21.17
C LYS A 562 10.32 7.02 -22.39
N GLY A 563 11.65 7.15 -22.31
CA GLY A 563 12.45 7.81 -23.35
C GLY A 563 12.43 9.33 -23.25
N GLY A 564 13.40 9.98 -23.89
CA GLY A 564 13.56 11.43 -23.83
C GLY A 564 14.70 11.88 -22.89
N ASN A 565 14.90 13.19 -22.80
CA ASN A 565 16.00 13.79 -22.03
C ASN A 565 15.49 14.32 -20.68
N TYR A 566 15.41 13.43 -19.69
CA TYR A 566 15.09 13.75 -18.30
C TYR A 566 15.81 12.77 -17.36
N PRO A 567 16.04 13.14 -16.08
CA PRO A 567 16.91 12.36 -15.18
C PRO A 567 16.36 10.99 -14.80
N GLY A 568 15.05 10.81 -14.78
CA GLY A 568 14.28 9.66 -14.37
C GLY A 568 12.83 10.07 -14.17
N ASN A 569 11.92 9.12 -14.01
CA ASN A 569 10.51 9.42 -13.75
C ASN A 569 10.34 10.19 -12.41
N PRO A 570 9.34 11.07 -12.30
CA PRO A 570 9.04 11.71 -11.02
C PRO A 570 8.41 10.69 -10.05
N TRP A 571 8.93 10.64 -8.84
CA TRP A 571 8.45 9.77 -7.76
C TRP A 571 7.71 10.57 -6.70
N ILE A 572 6.67 9.96 -6.12
CA ILE A 572 5.93 10.59 -5.02
C ILE A 572 6.86 10.77 -3.81
N ILE A 573 7.56 9.71 -3.40
CA ILE A 573 8.39 9.72 -2.20
C ILE A 573 9.51 10.76 -2.25
N THR A 574 10.27 10.83 -3.33
CA THR A 574 11.39 11.79 -3.45
C THR A 574 10.92 13.24 -3.50
N THR A 575 9.74 13.45 -4.08
CA THR A 575 9.09 14.77 -4.09
C THR A 575 8.62 15.16 -2.68
N MET A 576 8.07 14.22 -1.90
CA MET A 576 7.71 14.45 -0.51
C MET A 576 8.94 14.66 0.38
N TRP A 577 10.06 13.95 0.17
CA TRP A 577 11.32 14.21 0.88
C TRP A 577 11.81 15.65 0.65
N LEU A 578 11.69 16.16 -0.56
CA LEU A 578 12.01 17.56 -0.82
C LEU A 578 11.06 18.52 -0.08
N ALA A 579 9.76 18.20 -0.02
CA ALA A 579 8.81 18.98 0.77
C ALA A 579 9.19 19.00 2.26
N GLN A 580 9.60 17.83 2.82
CA GLN A 580 10.08 17.72 4.20
C GLN A 580 11.32 18.56 4.45
N TYR A 581 12.25 18.64 3.49
CA TYR A 581 13.40 19.55 3.60
C TYR A 581 12.95 21.02 3.79
N TYR A 582 11.97 21.49 3.00
CA TYR A 582 11.46 22.84 3.16
C TYR A 582 10.77 23.06 4.51
N ILE A 583 10.09 22.05 5.06
CA ILE A 583 9.52 22.09 6.41
C ILE A 583 10.64 22.30 7.45
N GLU A 584 11.72 21.51 7.38
CA GLU A 584 12.82 21.57 8.34
C GLU A 584 13.47 22.97 8.39
N ILE A 585 13.72 23.59 7.24
CA ILE A 585 14.40 24.88 7.17
C ILE A 585 13.50 26.11 7.35
N ALA A 586 12.18 25.95 7.32
CA ALA A 586 11.21 27.04 7.40
C ALA A 586 11.33 27.81 8.74
N GLN A 587 11.26 29.15 8.67
CA GLN A 587 11.31 30.05 9.82
C GLN A 587 10.02 30.89 9.92
N SER A 588 9.18 30.86 8.90
CA SER A 588 7.91 31.57 8.81
C SER A 588 6.89 30.78 8.01
N GLU A 589 5.60 31.14 8.13
CA GLU A 589 4.54 30.53 7.32
C GLU A 589 4.77 30.72 5.81
N ALA A 590 5.36 31.82 5.40
CA ALA A 590 5.67 32.07 3.99
C ALA A 590 6.71 31.09 3.43
N ASP A 591 7.64 30.59 4.25
CA ASP A 591 8.63 29.60 3.87
C ASP A 591 8.01 28.22 3.63
N MET A 592 6.76 28.01 4.04
CA MET A 592 6.01 26.77 3.87
C MET A 592 5.26 26.69 2.52
N GLU A 593 5.26 27.75 1.73
CA GLU A 593 4.56 27.78 0.43
C GLU A 593 5.06 26.72 -0.58
N PRO A 594 6.37 26.42 -0.68
CA PRO A 594 6.84 25.27 -1.48
C PRO A 594 6.24 23.95 -1.05
N VAL A 595 6.03 23.72 0.25
CA VAL A 595 5.44 22.49 0.79
C VAL A 595 4.02 22.30 0.28
N LYS A 596 3.17 23.34 0.37
CA LYS A 596 1.79 23.31 -0.15
C LYS A 596 1.77 22.96 -1.63
N ARG A 597 2.68 23.53 -2.43
CA ARG A 597 2.78 23.22 -3.88
C ARG A 597 3.10 21.76 -4.15
N TYR A 598 4.01 21.13 -3.38
CA TYR A 598 4.32 19.72 -3.53
C TYR A 598 3.19 18.82 -3.06
N LEU A 599 2.48 19.18 -1.99
CA LEU A 599 1.28 18.47 -1.55
C LEU A 599 0.16 18.54 -2.61
N SER A 600 -0.12 19.73 -3.15
CA SER A 600 -1.09 19.90 -4.24
C SER A 600 -0.67 19.15 -5.52
N TRP A 601 0.65 19.07 -5.79
CA TRP A 601 1.17 18.27 -6.89
C TRP A 601 0.84 16.78 -6.72
N ALA A 602 1.04 16.21 -5.53
CA ALA A 602 0.70 14.81 -5.26
C ALA A 602 -0.81 14.57 -5.43
N VAL A 603 -1.66 15.47 -4.89
CA VAL A 603 -3.12 15.39 -5.02
C VAL A 603 -3.56 15.47 -6.49
N LYS A 604 -2.95 16.34 -7.29
CA LYS A 604 -3.25 16.48 -8.72
C LYS A 604 -3.07 15.18 -9.50
N TYR A 605 -2.10 14.37 -9.11
CA TYR A 605 -1.76 13.12 -9.80
C TYR A 605 -2.26 11.86 -9.07
N ALA A 606 -3.00 11.99 -7.96
CA ALA A 606 -3.78 10.91 -7.41
C ALA A 606 -4.91 10.51 -8.39
N ASN A 607 -5.32 9.24 -8.38
CA ASN A 607 -6.51 8.86 -9.14
C ASN A 607 -7.81 9.40 -8.47
N PRO A 608 -8.99 9.32 -9.11
CA PRO A 608 -10.22 9.84 -8.53
C PRO A 608 -10.60 9.24 -7.16
N ALA A 609 -10.17 8.02 -6.85
CA ALA A 609 -10.37 7.42 -5.54
C ALA A 609 -9.27 7.78 -4.52
N GLY A 610 -8.23 8.55 -4.91
CA GLY A 610 -7.14 8.99 -4.04
C GLY A 610 -5.99 8.00 -3.94
N ILE A 611 -5.74 7.18 -4.94
CA ILE A 611 -4.58 6.31 -4.98
C ILE A 611 -3.35 7.07 -5.46
N LEU A 612 -2.26 7.00 -4.69
CA LEU A 612 -0.93 7.48 -5.04
C LEU A 612 -0.07 6.32 -5.56
N PRO A 613 0.54 6.45 -6.74
CA PRO A 613 1.43 5.44 -7.30
C PRO A 613 2.86 5.55 -6.75
N GLU A 614 3.71 4.62 -7.16
CA GLU A 614 5.16 4.73 -6.96
C GLU A 614 5.73 5.93 -7.72
N GLN A 615 5.47 5.97 -9.02
CA GLN A 615 6.01 6.97 -9.94
C GLN A 615 4.98 7.38 -11.01
N LEU A 616 5.27 8.47 -11.69
CA LEU A 616 4.41 9.02 -12.72
C LEU A 616 5.12 9.02 -14.08
N ASP A 617 4.34 8.85 -15.13
CA ASP A 617 4.79 9.14 -16.49
C ASP A 617 5.13 10.65 -16.59
N PRO A 618 6.36 11.01 -17.01
CA PRO A 618 6.81 12.40 -16.97
C PRO A 618 6.09 13.32 -17.98
N TYR A 619 5.35 12.76 -18.92
CA TYR A 619 4.65 13.53 -19.95
C TYR A 619 3.15 13.59 -19.72
N SER A 620 2.54 12.47 -19.36
CA SER A 620 1.08 12.38 -19.18
C SER A 620 0.63 12.48 -17.71
N GLY A 621 1.52 12.21 -16.75
CA GLY A 621 1.17 12.09 -15.34
C GLY A 621 0.43 10.78 -15.01
N ALA A 622 0.38 9.83 -15.94
CA ALA A 622 -0.23 8.53 -15.67
C ALA A 622 0.58 7.74 -14.64
N HIS A 623 -0.11 6.91 -13.86
CA HIS A 623 0.51 6.05 -12.87
C HIS A 623 1.42 5.01 -13.53
N LEU A 624 2.62 4.84 -12.99
CA LEU A 624 3.60 3.83 -13.38
C LEU A 624 3.98 2.99 -12.15
N SER A 625 4.33 1.72 -12.42
CA SER A 625 4.70 0.76 -11.39
C SER A 625 3.56 0.48 -10.41
N ALA A 626 3.84 0.22 -9.12
CA ALA A 626 2.82 -0.11 -8.11
C ALA A 626 1.84 1.03 -7.85
N SER A 627 0.55 0.70 -7.81
CA SER A 627 -0.52 1.67 -7.55
C SER A 627 -1.74 0.97 -6.90
N PRO A 628 -1.98 1.18 -5.57
CA PRO A 628 -1.27 2.10 -4.67
C PRO A 628 0.15 1.64 -4.32
N LEU A 629 1.02 2.56 -3.94
CA LEU A 629 2.23 2.27 -3.17
C LEU A 629 2.04 2.80 -1.74
N VAL A 630 2.17 1.94 -0.75
CA VAL A 630 1.97 2.28 0.68
C VAL A 630 2.97 3.33 1.15
N GLU A 631 4.23 3.24 0.72
CA GLU A 631 5.27 4.21 1.05
C GLU A 631 4.94 5.62 0.52
N SER A 632 4.38 5.73 -0.69
CA SER A 632 3.95 7.02 -1.26
C SER A 632 2.87 7.68 -0.39
N HIS A 633 1.88 6.90 0.04
CA HIS A 633 0.84 7.39 0.94
C HIS A 633 1.40 7.75 2.32
N ALA A 634 2.33 6.95 2.85
CA ALA A 634 2.95 7.17 4.15
C ALA A 634 3.79 8.45 4.18
N GLU A 635 4.58 8.70 3.15
CA GLU A 635 5.37 9.94 3.05
C GLU A 635 4.50 11.18 2.83
N PHE A 636 3.39 11.05 2.10
CA PHE A 636 2.40 12.14 1.98
C PHE A 636 1.78 12.47 3.34
N VAL A 637 1.32 11.48 4.10
CA VAL A 637 0.77 11.64 5.46
C VAL A 637 1.80 12.26 6.40
N THR A 638 3.02 11.70 6.41
CA THR A 638 4.11 12.19 7.26
C THR A 638 4.46 13.64 6.95
N THR A 639 4.47 14.02 5.67
CA THR A 639 4.74 15.40 5.25
C THR A 639 3.69 16.37 5.76
N ILE A 640 2.39 16.01 5.68
CA ILE A 640 1.30 16.85 6.18
C ILE A 640 1.40 17.02 7.70
N ILE A 641 1.59 15.94 8.44
CA ILE A 641 1.67 16.02 9.90
C ILE A 641 2.90 16.85 10.31
N SER A 642 4.06 16.63 9.66
CA SER A 642 5.26 17.44 9.92
C SER A 642 5.07 18.93 9.56
N TYR A 643 4.30 19.22 8.49
CA TYR A 643 3.91 20.60 8.15
C TYR A 643 3.11 21.24 9.30
N LEU A 644 2.11 20.53 9.85
CA LEU A 644 1.30 21.01 10.95
C LEU A 644 2.12 21.16 12.24
N GLU A 645 2.96 20.18 12.58
CA GLU A 645 3.87 20.22 13.73
C GLU A 645 4.80 21.43 13.66
N LYS A 646 5.34 21.73 12.48
CA LYS A 646 6.21 22.91 12.28
C LYS A 646 5.45 24.23 12.49
N LEU A 647 4.19 24.33 12.06
CA LEU A 647 3.36 25.50 12.33
C LEU A 647 3.06 25.66 13.83
N GLU A 648 2.87 24.53 14.56
CA GLU A 648 2.72 24.56 16.02
C GLU A 648 3.98 25.03 16.72
N ASP A 649 5.16 24.56 16.32
CA ASP A 649 6.46 24.99 16.83
C ASP A 649 6.71 26.48 16.59
N MET A 650 6.20 27.03 15.50
CA MET A 650 6.23 28.47 15.22
C MET A 650 5.17 29.27 16.01
N GLY A 651 4.28 28.60 16.77
CA GLY A 651 3.19 29.25 17.52
C GLY A 651 2.03 29.76 16.64
N ILE A 652 1.88 29.24 15.40
CA ILE A 652 0.86 29.70 14.43
C ILE A 652 -0.47 29.00 14.66
N CYS A 653 -0.45 27.67 14.90
CA CYS A 653 -1.66 26.88 15.14
C CYS A 653 -1.41 25.78 16.19
N LYS A 654 -2.48 25.07 16.56
CA LYS A 654 -2.38 23.81 17.30
C LYS A 654 -2.64 22.67 16.34
N VAL A 655 -1.81 21.62 16.37
CA VAL A 655 -1.94 20.45 15.48
C VAL A 655 -3.14 19.60 15.87
N ARG A 656 -3.39 19.46 17.18
CA ARG A 656 -4.48 18.62 17.70
C ARG A 656 -5.31 19.38 18.71
N TYR A 657 -6.63 19.24 18.59
CA TYR A 657 -7.52 19.72 19.63
C TYR A 657 -7.75 18.63 20.68
N PRO A 658 -7.89 19.00 21.97
CA PRO A 658 -8.28 18.03 22.98
C PRO A 658 -9.60 17.36 22.57
N ILE A 659 -9.66 16.03 22.69
CA ILE A 659 -10.93 15.31 22.58
C ILE A 659 -11.71 15.68 23.85
N THR A 660 -12.79 16.48 23.70
CA THR A 660 -13.66 16.90 24.80
C THR A 660 -14.62 15.79 25.21
#